data_605b2e191e5cd1ab7e7efa0056744157
#
_entry.id   605b2e191e5cd1ab7e7efa0056744157
#
_cell.length_a   1.000
_cell.length_b   1.000
_cell.length_c   1.000
_cell.angle_alpha   90.00
_cell.angle_beta   90.00
_cell.angle_gamma   90.00
#
_symmetry.space_group_name_H-M   'P 1'
#
loop_
_entity.id
_entity.type
_entity.pdbx_description
1 polymer ?
#
loop_
_entity_poly.entity_id
_entity_poly.type
_entity_poly.pdbx_seq_one_letter_code
_entity_poly.pdbx_strand_id
1 'polypeptide(L)'
;IDTPGCVKQFIIPDIVLFVNGIPLAVVECKKGGPTCANPMAEAFVQLQRYMNRRQATAQQGLKEGEPRLFHSNLLLIRTSGMEADYGTITSGEEHFYPWKTQWPQEESVAQGMNPQQRLINGMLDKANLLSMLRTCSVFMNTDGGPRIKVVCRYQQFRAANKIIERLRRGRTAEEKSGVVWHTQGSGKSLTMVFVARMLRVSKDLHDYKILLINDRVDLEDQLAETARLIGGRVNVIESRQALRTDLANDSSDINMVMAHKFQLQDQSLPLSVAEALGTYQAIPGRETFGVVNDSPRIVLMIDEAHRTQGSDLGHNIFEAFPHAARIAFTGTPLITERHGEKKTVKRFGEYIDTYKLMDAVEDGTTLQILYEGRTADAALNDKYGFETQFENLFKDRSEEELLAIKKKYGATGDLLEAEQRIEAIAKDMVKHYLEHIFPNGFKAQVVCHSKLAAVRYQKAIHRALAEAADAMRAEPQPNHALIKKVEALKAAVVISGDGTNEAAYITEARKQARAWNAVENFCRSFAFDDPEKPYASIAFLVVCDMLLTGFDAPIEQVMYLDKRIREHTLLQAIARTNRVKKGKRRGYVVDYIGLTHHLTDALTLYAATDEQQELVSGLKNLSSEVPVLQERYQRLLQLFASHKVRQLPEFVEGRLANVEQDAAVVHEAVKVLKDEKIRADFDVYLKKFLTSLDIILPHAAGHPYRVPAKRLGYILRVAKERYKDDSLDLGDAGQKVRELINEHLISLGINPKVSPVELLSEDFIEKLNQHAGGNDEAKASEMEHAIRKHCTVHHDEDPAFYKSLSEKVEQLIDQYQGQWDKLAEELEKLRKVAAEGRQQGDEGMSREATTFFEHIASEAFEHGKVPHEAKPKMKALMEAVVETLQESIGSIDYWHNSDKQKRTRSEIKMALTLTDIPELKIKRERIAVEIMKLAKNRHDELLKGSSEGKES
;
A
#
# COMPACT_ATOMS: atom_id res chain seq x y z
N ILE A 1 36.83 38.47 17.00
CA ILE A 1 37.77 37.37 17.11
C ILE A 1 38.75 37.49 15.96
N ASP A 2 40.03 37.67 16.31
CA ASP A 2 41.10 37.83 15.33
C ASP A 2 41.36 36.56 14.55
N THR A 3 41.65 36.72 13.28
CA THR A 3 41.90 35.58 12.35
C THR A 3 43.24 35.81 11.62
N PRO A 4 44.38 35.67 12.35
CA PRO A 4 45.69 35.94 11.79
C PRO A 4 46.00 35.00 10.62
N GLY A 5 46.49 35.54 9.52
CA GLY A 5 46.82 34.80 8.29
C GLY A 5 45.62 34.44 7.39
N CYS A 6 44.45 35.01 7.67
CA CYS A 6 43.28 34.87 6.84
C CYS A 6 43.07 36.09 5.91
N VAL A 7 42.25 35.89 4.87
CA VAL A 7 41.86 36.98 3.92
C VAL A 7 41.19 38.16 4.68
N LYS A 8 40.43 37.82 5.73
CA LYS A 8 39.88 38.81 6.66
C LYS A 8 40.61 38.74 8.00
N GLN A 9 40.95 39.86 8.58
CA GLN A 9 41.75 39.93 9.82
C GLN A 9 40.95 39.52 11.07
N PHE A 10 39.60 39.51 11.00
CA PHE A 10 38.73 39.15 12.12
C PHE A 10 37.37 38.64 11.64
N ILE A 11 36.69 37.92 12.50
CA ILE A 11 35.27 37.54 12.37
C ILE A 11 34.49 38.25 13.50
N ILE A 12 33.23 38.58 13.20
CA ILE A 12 32.29 39.17 14.15
C ILE A 12 31.04 38.32 14.13
N PRO A 13 30.96 37.23 14.91
CA PRO A 13 29.69 36.55 15.15
C PRO A 13 28.76 37.47 15.94
N ASP A 14 27.48 37.51 15.59
CA ASP A 14 26.52 38.38 16.27
C ASP A 14 26.39 38.00 17.75
N ILE A 15 26.22 36.71 18.07
CA ILE A 15 26.18 36.22 19.45
C ILE A 15 26.97 34.90 19.57
N VAL A 16 27.75 34.78 20.63
CA VAL A 16 28.38 33.51 21.03
C VAL A 16 27.99 33.20 22.47
N LEU A 17 27.37 32.04 22.70
CA LEU A 17 26.99 31.58 24.03
C LEU A 17 28.07 30.71 24.65
N PHE A 18 28.54 31.13 25.83
CA PHE A 18 29.56 30.46 26.60
C PHE A 18 28.96 29.80 27.85
N VAL A 19 29.40 28.59 28.14
CA VAL A 19 29.12 27.89 29.41
C VAL A 19 30.48 27.58 30.05
N ASN A 20 30.74 28.14 31.21
CA ASN A 20 32.04 28.00 31.91
C ASN A 20 33.26 28.32 30.99
N GLY A 21 33.14 29.38 30.18
CA GLY A 21 34.19 29.78 29.24
C GLY A 21 34.29 28.94 27.96
N ILE A 22 33.46 27.92 27.78
CA ILE A 22 33.44 27.08 26.58
C ILE A 22 32.38 27.62 25.64
N PRO A 23 32.72 27.96 24.36
CA PRO A 23 31.72 28.38 23.36
C PRO A 23 30.89 27.23 22.91
N LEU A 24 29.56 27.20 23.24
CA LEU A 24 28.65 26.12 22.89
C LEU A 24 27.74 26.45 21.72
N ALA A 25 27.35 27.71 21.53
CA ALA A 25 26.49 28.07 20.42
C ALA A 25 26.98 29.37 19.75
N VAL A 26 26.86 29.37 18.42
CA VAL A 26 27.11 30.58 17.61
C VAL A 26 25.81 30.93 16.90
N VAL A 27 25.36 32.17 17.08
CA VAL A 27 24.13 32.70 16.51
C VAL A 27 24.47 33.76 15.48
N GLU A 28 23.90 33.64 14.29
CA GLU A 28 24.01 34.67 13.25
C GLU A 28 22.62 35.25 12.96
N CYS A 29 22.51 36.56 13.09
CA CYS A 29 21.27 37.31 12.92
C CYS A 29 21.31 38.10 11.61
N LYS A 30 20.29 37.97 10.76
CA LYS A 30 20.17 38.77 9.55
C LYS A 30 18.83 39.49 9.52
N LYS A 31 18.82 40.70 9.04
CA LYS A 31 17.60 41.47 8.82
C LYS A 31 17.19 41.34 7.35
N GLY A 32 15.97 40.84 7.10
CA GLY A 32 15.39 40.85 5.75
C GLY A 32 15.15 42.29 5.25
N GLY A 33 15.30 42.49 3.97
CA GLY A 33 15.07 43.79 3.33
C GLY A 33 15.57 43.83 1.89
N PRO A 34 15.51 44.99 1.23
CA PRO A 34 15.90 45.12 -0.19
C PRO A 34 17.34 44.69 -0.51
N THR A 35 18.24 44.78 0.51
CA THR A 35 19.64 44.36 0.35
C THR A 35 19.92 42.93 0.77
N CYS A 36 18.94 42.25 1.37
CA CYS A 36 19.05 40.87 1.85
C CYS A 36 17.70 40.13 1.62
N ALA A 37 17.57 39.59 0.43
CA ALA A 37 16.33 38.94 0.01
C ALA A 37 16.10 37.58 0.71
N ASN A 38 17.18 36.90 1.10
CA ASN A 38 17.12 35.63 1.82
C ASN A 38 18.04 35.67 3.06
N PRO A 39 17.58 36.23 4.19
CA PRO A 39 18.39 36.41 5.38
C PRO A 39 18.86 35.07 6.00
N MET A 40 18.06 34.00 5.91
CA MET A 40 18.45 32.71 6.48
C MET A 40 19.58 32.05 5.68
N ALA A 41 19.55 32.13 4.35
CA ALA A 41 20.63 31.65 3.51
C ALA A 41 21.92 32.46 3.70
N GLU A 42 21.81 33.78 3.82
CA GLU A 42 22.98 34.61 4.11
C GLU A 42 23.62 34.32 5.47
N ALA A 43 22.80 34.12 6.51
CA ALA A 43 23.27 33.70 7.83
C ALA A 43 24.00 32.33 7.75
N PHE A 44 23.48 31.39 7.00
CA PHE A 44 24.15 30.09 6.77
C PHE A 44 25.51 30.27 6.08
N VAL A 45 25.58 31.05 5.00
CA VAL A 45 26.85 31.31 4.29
C VAL A 45 27.85 32.00 5.22
N GLN A 46 27.40 32.89 6.10
CA GLN A 46 28.24 33.57 7.07
C GLN A 46 28.81 32.61 8.11
N LEU A 47 27.98 31.66 8.64
CA LEU A 47 28.43 30.60 9.54
C LEU A 47 29.46 29.69 8.87
N GLN A 48 29.26 29.32 7.60
CA GLN A 48 30.23 28.55 6.82
C GLN A 48 31.55 29.30 6.63
N ARG A 49 31.50 30.62 6.44
CA ARG A 49 32.68 31.47 6.36
C ARG A 49 33.46 31.41 7.64
N TYR A 50 32.81 31.57 8.80
CA TYR A 50 33.51 31.52 10.11
C TYR A 50 34.22 30.19 10.36
N MET A 51 33.73 29.12 9.81
CA MET A 51 34.31 27.78 9.90
C MET A 51 35.34 27.45 8.80
N ASN A 52 35.67 28.37 7.89
CA ASN A 52 36.48 28.11 6.68
C ASN A 52 35.90 27.04 5.76
N ARG A 53 34.55 26.95 5.62
CA ARG A 53 33.85 25.94 4.84
C ARG A 53 33.07 26.49 3.65
N ARG A 54 33.17 27.80 3.40
CA ARG A 54 32.51 28.40 2.24
C ARG A 54 33.16 27.89 0.95
N GLN A 55 32.35 27.26 0.07
CA GLN A 55 32.83 26.50 -1.08
C GLN A 55 33.72 27.34 -2.03
N ALA A 56 33.31 28.60 -2.27
CA ALA A 56 34.02 29.51 -3.17
C ALA A 56 35.47 29.84 -2.74
N THR A 57 35.75 29.88 -1.45
CA THR A 57 37.07 30.20 -0.92
C THR A 57 37.86 28.95 -0.50
N ALA A 58 37.19 27.92 -0.05
CA ALA A 58 37.80 26.64 0.29
C ALA A 58 38.46 25.96 -0.95
N GLN A 59 37.83 26.05 -2.13
CA GLN A 59 38.43 25.58 -3.38
C GLN A 59 39.68 26.33 -3.82
N GLN A 60 39.82 27.57 -3.38
CA GLN A 60 41.01 28.40 -3.63
C GLN A 60 42.06 28.27 -2.52
N GLY A 61 41.86 27.44 -1.51
CA GLY A 61 42.74 27.29 -0.35
C GLY A 61 42.76 28.51 0.58
N LEU A 62 41.84 29.44 0.43
CA LEU A 62 41.78 30.67 1.23
C LEU A 62 41.08 30.42 2.58
N LYS A 63 41.63 31.03 3.62
CA LYS A 63 41.04 30.99 4.98
C LYS A 63 40.36 32.34 5.27
N GLU A 64 39.16 32.26 5.86
CA GLU A 64 38.34 33.46 6.13
C GLU A 64 37.84 33.54 7.55
N GLY A 65 38.01 32.52 8.36
CA GLY A 65 37.39 32.37 9.67
C GLY A 65 38.33 31.84 10.76
N GLU A 66 37.76 31.53 11.92
CA GLU A 66 38.44 30.95 13.09
C GLU A 66 37.79 29.60 13.48
N PRO A 67 38.21 28.48 12.89
CA PRO A 67 37.62 27.18 13.18
C PRO A 67 37.74 26.73 14.64
N ARG A 68 38.69 27.25 15.41
CA ARG A 68 38.86 26.89 16.82
C ARG A 68 37.67 27.28 17.68
N LEU A 69 36.92 28.34 17.30
CA LEU A 69 35.66 28.74 17.96
C LEU A 69 34.63 27.60 17.94
N PHE A 70 34.70 26.71 16.96
CA PHE A 70 33.71 25.68 16.71
C PHE A 70 34.11 24.29 17.23
N HIS A 71 35.29 24.13 17.85
CA HIS A 71 35.74 22.84 18.36
C HIS A 71 34.82 22.23 19.42
N SER A 72 34.25 23.07 20.28
CA SER A 72 33.30 22.68 21.33
C SER A 72 31.85 23.02 20.99
N ASN A 73 31.61 23.58 19.80
CA ASN A 73 30.28 24.05 19.42
C ASN A 73 29.25 22.94 19.42
N LEU A 74 28.12 23.17 20.09
CA LEU A 74 26.95 22.30 20.11
C LEU A 74 25.98 22.70 19.02
N LEU A 75 25.71 23.97 18.85
CA LEU A 75 24.65 24.55 18.03
C LEU A 75 25.16 25.66 17.14
N LEU A 76 24.78 25.65 15.90
CA LEU A 76 24.76 26.80 15.00
C LEU A 76 23.30 27.27 14.89
N ILE A 77 23.07 28.56 15.15
CA ILE A 77 21.73 29.13 15.11
C ILE A 77 21.72 30.25 14.09
N ARG A 78 20.71 30.29 13.25
CA ARG A 78 20.45 31.42 12.34
C ARG A 78 19.07 31.98 12.59
N THR A 79 18.93 33.30 12.53
CA THR A 79 17.63 33.94 12.77
C THR A 79 17.49 35.25 12.00
N SER A 80 16.26 35.56 11.63
CA SER A 80 15.87 36.81 10.95
C SER A 80 14.80 37.60 11.69
N GLY A 81 14.56 37.31 12.97
CA GLY A 81 13.48 37.90 13.78
C GLY A 81 12.15 37.21 13.65
N MET A 82 11.74 36.83 12.45
CA MET A 82 10.50 36.05 12.19
C MET A 82 10.78 34.57 12.01
N GLU A 83 12.00 34.21 11.62
CA GLU A 83 12.44 32.83 11.41
C GLU A 83 13.61 32.54 12.34
N ALA A 84 13.68 31.35 12.88
CA ALA A 84 14.81 30.87 13.67
C ALA A 84 14.90 29.35 13.55
N ASP A 85 16.08 28.88 13.21
CA ASP A 85 16.38 27.45 13.15
C ASP A 85 17.83 27.18 13.62
N TYR A 86 18.11 25.89 13.81
CA TYR A 86 19.42 25.47 14.31
C TYR A 86 19.93 24.26 13.57
N GLY A 87 21.23 24.13 13.52
CA GLY A 87 21.95 22.99 13.00
C GLY A 87 23.23 22.75 13.81
N THR A 88 24.11 21.93 13.26
CA THR A 88 25.41 21.62 13.82
C THR A 88 26.54 22.05 12.89
N ILE A 89 27.77 21.97 13.34
CA ILE A 89 28.94 22.24 12.50
C ILE A 89 29.06 21.40 11.23
N THR A 90 28.31 20.30 11.15
CA THR A 90 28.29 19.39 9.98
C THR A 90 27.00 19.45 9.18
N SER A 91 26.05 20.27 9.60
CA SER A 91 24.77 20.40 8.91
C SER A 91 24.91 21.14 7.58
N GLY A 92 24.34 20.60 6.50
CA GLY A 92 23.99 21.37 5.32
C GLY A 92 22.82 22.32 5.61
N GLU A 93 22.52 23.23 4.70
CA GLU A 93 21.41 24.16 4.87
C GLU A 93 20.07 23.47 5.07
N GLU A 94 19.86 22.39 4.35
CA GLU A 94 18.68 21.51 4.41
C GLU A 94 18.51 20.75 5.75
N HIS A 95 19.48 20.84 6.64
CA HIS A 95 19.51 20.19 7.96
C HIS A 95 19.49 21.20 9.09
N PHE A 96 18.97 22.38 8.85
CA PHE A 96 18.59 23.35 9.88
C PHE A 96 17.09 23.22 10.16
N TYR A 97 16.72 23.10 11.43
CA TYR A 97 15.35 22.78 11.86
C TYR A 97 14.84 23.79 12.89
N PRO A 98 13.54 24.10 12.90
CA PRO A 98 12.95 24.97 13.92
C PRO A 98 12.91 24.26 15.28
N TRP A 99 12.82 25.06 16.35
CA TRP A 99 12.53 24.60 17.69
C TRP A 99 11.14 25.06 18.12
N LYS A 100 10.21 24.13 18.37
CA LYS A 100 8.80 24.46 18.65
C LYS A 100 8.38 24.17 20.10
N THR A 101 9.01 23.21 20.80
CA THR A 101 8.60 22.83 22.15
C THR A 101 9.13 23.79 23.23
N GLN A 102 8.34 23.95 24.30
CA GLN A 102 8.69 24.71 25.51
C GLN A 102 8.89 23.79 26.72
N TRP A 103 9.24 22.54 26.51
CA TRP A 103 9.46 21.56 27.59
C TRP A 103 10.29 22.15 28.75
N PRO A 104 9.92 21.92 30.03
CA PRO A 104 8.85 21.06 30.55
C PRO A 104 7.44 21.68 30.58
N GLN A 105 7.29 22.91 30.08
CA GLN A 105 6.01 23.59 30.03
C GLN A 105 5.12 22.99 28.92
N GLU A 106 3.81 23.22 29.03
CA GLU A 106 2.87 22.78 28.02
C GLU A 106 3.03 23.59 26.71
N GLU A 107 2.65 22.99 25.59
CA GLU A 107 2.73 23.61 24.26
C GLU A 107 1.86 24.88 24.17
N SER A 108 0.80 24.99 24.99
CA SER A 108 -0.05 26.19 25.11
C SER A 108 0.74 27.44 25.48
N VAL A 109 1.83 27.33 26.22
CA VAL A 109 2.69 28.46 26.58
C VAL A 109 3.39 29.05 25.36
N ALA A 110 3.56 28.30 24.29
CA ALA A 110 4.16 28.77 23.05
C ALA A 110 3.21 29.62 22.18
N GLN A 111 1.92 29.71 22.54
CA GLN A 111 0.95 30.50 21.77
C GLN A 111 1.34 31.98 21.79
N GLY A 112 1.38 32.58 20.60
CA GLY A 112 1.80 33.97 20.41
C GLY A 112 3.31 34.21 20.38
N MET A 113 4.15 33.23 20.70
CA MET A 113 5.61 33.36 20.55
C MET A 113 6.04 33.22 19.09
N ASN A 114 6.91 34.12 18.63
CA ASN A 114 7.56 33.94 17.34
C ASN A 114 8.62 32.80 17.39
N PRO A 115 9.09 32.29 16.24
CA PRO A 115 10.10 31.22 16.20
C PRO A 115 11.38 31.53 17.01
N GLN A 116 11.85 32.73 16.97
CA GLN A 116 13.04 33.16 17.74
C GLN A 116 12.79 33.05 19.26
N GLN A 117 11.64 33.53 19.75
CA GLN A 117 11.26 33.41 21.16
C GLN A 117 11.12 31.95 21.59
N ARG A 118 10.53 31.10 20.75
CA ARG A 118 10.40 29.66 21.03
C ARG A 118 11.76 28.98 21.15
N LEU A 119 12.71 29.33 20.28
CA LEU A 119 14.05 28.77 20.30
C LEU A 119 14.80 29.24 21.57
N ILE A 120 14.74 30.53 21.91
CA ILE A 120 15.42 31.07 23.07
C ILE A 120 14.84 30.48 24.36
N ASN A 121 13.52 30.53 24.54
CA ASN A 121 12.88 30.11 25.79
C ASN A 121 12.86 28.58 25.95
N GLY A 122 12.74 27.82 24.87
CA GLY A 122 12.69 26.37 24.91
C GLY A 122 14.06 25.70 24.79
N MET A 123 14.78 25.95 23.69
CA MET A 123 16.03 25.28 23.40
C MET A 123 17.20 25.79 24.22
N LEU A 124 17.32 27.12 24.38
CA LEU A 124 18.41 27.77 25.10
C LEU A 124 18.11 27.94 26.59
N ASP A 125 16.98 27.47 27.11
CA ASP A 125 16.82 27.30 28.56
C ASP A 125 17.98 26.48 29.10
N LYS A 126 18.51 26.92 30.26
CA LYS A 126 19.75 26.36 30.82
C LYS A 126 19.65 24.84 31.07
N ALA A 127 18.53 24.39 31.61
CA ALA A 127 18.33 22.97 31.89
C ALA A 127 18.23 22.16 30.62
N ASN A 128 17.50 22.66 29.61
CA ASN A 128 17.32 22.00 28.33
C ASN A 128 18.63 21.94 27.54
N LEU A 129 19.37 23.06 27.47
CA LEU A 129 20.66 23.12 26.78
C LEU A 129 21.67 22.15 27.39
N LEU A 130 21.76 22.08 28.72
CA LEU A 130 22.65 21.13 29.41
C LEU A 130 22.18 19.68 29.24
N SER A 131 20.87 19.43 29.24
CA SER A 131 20.31 18.11 28.95
C SER A 131 20.66 17.67 27.53
N MET A 132 20.49 18.55 26.52
CA MET A 132 20.85 18.27 25.13
C MET A 132 22.35 17.95 24.97
N LEU A 133 23.21 18.74 25.60
CA LEU A 133 24.66 18.53 25.60
C LEU A 133 24.99 17.13 26.16
N ARG A 134 24.35 16.75 27.26
CA ARG A 134 24.64 15.52 28.00
C ARG A 134 24.06 14.27 27.34
N THR A 135 22.85 14.32 26.79
CA THR A 135 22.08 13.14 26.40
C THR A 135 21.61 13.12 24.97
N CYS A 136 21.43 14.27 24.32
CA CYS A 136 20.77 14.40 23.04
C CYS A 136 21.69 14.91 21.91
N SER A 137 22.99 14.73 22.04
CA SER A 137 23.99 15.02 21.00
C SER A 137 24.88 13.79 20.75
N VAL A 138 25.11 13.45 19.49
CA VAL A 138 25.87 12.27 19.08
C VAL A 138 26.72 12.58 17.84
N PHE A 139 27.79 11.79 17.65
CA PHE A 139 28.55 11.76 16.40
C PHE A 139 28.29 10.40 15.72
N MET A 140 27.86 10.42 14.50
CA MET A 140 27.58 9.20 13.74
C MET A 140 28.29 9.21 12.38
N ASN A 141 28.59 8.02 11.87
CA ASN A 141 29.14 7.86 10.54
C ASN A 141 27.97 7.84 9.53
N THR A 142 28.18 8.42 8.37
CA THR A 142 27.26 8.27 7.24
C THR A 142 27.77 7.16 6.34
N ASP A 143 26.86 6.43 5.67
CA ASP A 143 27.25 5.35 4.77
C ASP A 143 28.20 5.84 3.67
N GLY A 144 29.48 5.43 3.77
CA GLY A 144 30.52 5.87 2.85
C GLY A 144 30.86 7.37 2.88
N GLY A 145 30.39 8.13 3.88
CA GLY A 145 30.60 9.56 4.00
C GLY A 145 31.34 10.01 5.28
N PRO A 146 31.44 11.31 5.50
CA PRO A 146 32.14 11.84 6.66
C PRO A 146 31.33 11.62 7.95
N ARG A 147 32.05 11.64 9.08
CA ARG A 147 31.43 11.65 10.41
C ARG A 147 30.67 12.95 10.63
N ILE A 148 29.41 12.86 11.05
CA ILE A 148 28.53 14.01 11.29
C ILE A 148 28.20 14.14 12.77
N LYS A 149 27.97 15.38 13.19
CA LYS A 149 27.43 15.72 14.51
C LYS A 149 25.92 15.91 14.39
N VAL A 150 25.17 15.23 15.24
CA VAL A 150 23.72 15.32 15.29
C VAL A 150 23.27 15.78 16.67
N VAL A 151 22.36 16.72 16.74
CA VAL A 151 21.64 17.14 17.94
C VAL A 151 20.16 16.83 17.74
N CYS A 152 19.47 16.46 18.81
CA CYS A 152 18.05 16.11 18.75
C CYS A 152 17.20 17.24 18.13
N ARG A 153 16.16 16.85 17.42
CA ARG A 153 15.06 17.75 17.03
C ARG A 153 14.11 17.92 18.21
N TYR A 154 13.31 19.00 18.22
CA TYR A 154 12.43 19.31 19.35
C TYR A 154 11.46 18.18 19.70
N GLN A 155 10.89 17.50 18.68
CA GLN A 155 9.97 16.37 18.90
C GLN A 155 10.70 15.16 19.52
N GLN A 156 11.95 14.92 19.16
CA GLN A 156 12.76 13.85 19.76
C GLN A 156 13.08 14.18 21.23
N PHE A 157 13.44 15.43 21.50
CA PHE A 157 13.70 15.93 22.87
C PHE A 157 12.45 15.81 23.74
N ARG A 158 11.31 16.30 23.23
CA ARG A 158 10.03 16.27 23.92
C ARG A 158 9.60 14.83 24.21
N ALA A 159 9.60 13.94 23.19
CA ALA A 159 9.23 12.55 23.34
C ALA A 159 10.12 11.80 24.34
N ALA A 160 11.45 11.99 24.24
CA ALA A 160 12.39 11.33 25.16
C ALA A 160 12.15 11.77 26.63
N ASN A 161 11.95 13.06 26.86
CA ASN A 161 11.65 13.57 28.20
C ASN A 161 10.30 13.08 28.73
N LYS A 162 9.25 13.06 27.91
CA LYS A 162 7.93 12.51 28.30
C LYS A 162 8.02 11.02 28.66
N ILE A 163 8.81 10.23 27.92
CA ILE A 163 9.05 8.82 28.26
C ILE A 163 9.72 8.71 29.62
N ILE A 164 10.79 9.46 29.89
CA ILE A 164 11.50 9.46 31.17
C ILE A 164 10.57 9.86 32.32
N GLU A 165 9.75 10.89 32.11
CA GLU A 165 8.77 11.32 33.11
C GLU A 165 7.71 10.26 33.38
N ARG A 166 7.21 9.59 32.35
CA ARG A 166 6.23 8.50 32.45
C ARG A 166 6.79 7.32 33.21
N LEU A 167 8.04 6.93 32.95
CA LEU A 167 8.73 5.87 33.70
C LEU A 167 8.93 6.22 35.20
N ARG A 168 9.10 7.50 35.53
CA ARG A 168 9.21 7.98 36.92
C ARG A 168 7.86 7.98 37.65
N ARG A 169 6.82 8.47 36.99
CA ARG A 169 5.49 8.67 37.60
C ARG A 169 4.67 7.40 37.68
N GLY A 170 4.79 6.50 36.71
CA GLY A 170 4.01 5.26 36.64
C GLY A 170 4.37 4.30 37.73
N ARG A 171 3.37 3.66 38.33
CA ARG A 171 3.49 2.67 39.40
C ARG A 171 3.43 1.25 38.87
N THR A 172 2.57 1.02 37.87
CA THR A 172 2.41 -0.27 37.21
C THR A 172 3.12 -0.29 35.84
N ALA A 173 3.26 -1.49 35.27
CA ALA A 173 3.82 -1.65 33.93
C ALA A 173 2.98 -0.91 32.87
N GLU A 174 1.66 -0.93 33.01
CA GLU A 174 0.71 -0.24 32.11
C GLU A 174 0.87 1.28 32.19
N GLU A 175 0.94 1.83 33.41
CA GLU A 175 1.13 3.28 33.61
C GLU A 175 2.47 3.79 33.07
N LYS A 176 3.51 2.95 33.10
CA LYS A 176 4.83 3.24 32.51
C LYS A 176 4.88 3.08 31.00
N SER A 177 3.92 2.36 30.42
CA SER A 177 3.86 2.00 29.00
C SER A 177 3.15 3.08 28.18
N GLY A 178 3.37 3.07 26.86
CA GLY A 178 2.66 3.96 25.93
C GLY A 178 3.23 3.96 24.53
N VAL A 179 2.66 4.81 23.67
CA VAL A 179 2.94 4.88 22.25
C VAL A 179 3.57 6.23 21.89
N VAL A 180 4.68 6.19 21.17
CA VAL A 180 5.26 7.34 20.49
C VAL A 180 4.88 7.26 19.02
N TRP A 181 3.93 8.08 18.62
CA TRP A 181 3.48 8.18 17.24
C TRP A 181 4.26 9.29 16.52
N HIS A 182 5.38 8.92 15.97
CA HIS A 182 6.19 9.82 15.14
C HIS A 182 6.26 9.31 13.71
N THR A 183 5.94 10.17 12.76
CA THR A 183 5.95 9.82 11.33
C THR A 183 7.29 9.23 10.90
N GLN A 184 7.29 8.56 9.78
CA GLN A 184 8.51 7.98 9.22
C GLN A 184 9.47 9.10 8.79
N GLY A 185 10.78 8.94 9.08
CA GLY A 185 11.76 9.98 8.83
C GLY A 185 11.95 11.01 9.95
N SER A 186 11.13 10.96 11.00
CA SER A 186 11.28 11.82 12.17
C SER A 186 12.49 11.52 13.07
N GLY A 187 13.17 10.38 12.84
CA GLY A 187 14.34 9.94 13.61
C GLY A 187 13.99 9.16 14.88
N LYS A 188 13.00 8.26 14.83
CA LYS A 188 12.58 7.40 15.97
C LYS A 188 13.73 6.62 16.59
N SER A 189 14.62 6.02 15.79
CA SER A 189 15.79 5.27 16.30
C SER A 189 16.72 6.15 17.13
N LEU A 190 16.97 7.40 16.71
CA LEU A 190 17.73 8.35 17.52
C LEU A 190 16.99 8.73 18.81
N THR A 191 15.66 8.84 18.78
CA THR A 191 14.88 9.06 20.00
C THR A 191 15.09 7.93 21.00
N MET A 192 15.08 6.66 20.55
CA MET A 192 15.37 5.49 21.40
C MET A 192 16.77 5.58 22.03
N VAL A 193 17.78 6.00 21.26
CA VAL A 193 19.14 6.24 21.78
C VAL A 193 19.18 7.35 22.82
N PHE A 194 18.49 8.46 22.60
CA PHE A 194 18.41 9.55 23.56
C PHE A 194 17.72 9.12 24.87
N VAL A 195 16.62 8.34 24.77
CA VAL A 195 15.97 7.75 25.94
C VAL A 195 16.94 6.85 26.71
N ALA A 196 17.64 5.95 26.02
CA ALA A 196 18.61 5.07 26.64
C ALA A 196 19.74 5.82 27.35
N ARG A 197 20.27 6.91 26.73
CA ARG A 197 21.27 7.80 27.37
C ARG A 197 20.68 8.52 28.58
N MET A 198 19.46 9.02 28.50
CA MET A 198 18.78 9.68 29.61
C MET A 198 18.60 8.71 30.80
N LEU A 199 18.19 7.45 30.52
CA LEU A 199 18.11 6.40 31.53
C LEU A 199 19.47 6.20 32.22
N ARG A 200 20.54 6.02 31.46
CA ARG A 200 21.89 5.77 32.03
C ARG A 200 22.44 6.91 32.87
N VAL A 201 22.09 8.13 32.56
CA VAL A 201 22.56 9.29 33.35
C VAL A 201 21.64 9.67 34.50
N SER A 202 20.44 9.11 34.57
CA SER A 202 19.48 9.35 35.64
C SER A 202 19.88 8.60 36.91
N LYS A 203 19.86 9.27 38.06
CA LYS A 203 20.20 8.65 39.34
C LYS A 203 19.19 7.58 39.79
N ASP A 204 17.95 7.71 39.37
CA ASP A 204 16.80 6.92 39.77
C ASP A 204 16.40 5.82 38.75
N LEU A 205 16.88 5.93 37.50
CA LEU A 205 16.52 5.01 36.41
C LEU A 205 17.72 4.30 35.75
N HIS A 206 18.95 4.54 36.24
CA HIS A 206 20.17 4.02 35.59
C HIS A 206 20.28 2.49 35.63
N ASP A 207 19.59 1.85 36.55
CA ASP A 207 19.58 0.40 36.74
C ASP A 207 18.54 -0.36 35.89
N TYR A 208 17.76 0.36 35.05
CA TYR A 208 16.84 -0.31 34.14
C TYR A 208 17.59 -1.14 33.09
N LYS A 209 17.16 -2.38 32.89
CA LYS A 209 17.53 -3.19 31.71
C LYS A 209 16.79 -2.64 30.49
N ILE A 210 17.51 -2.37 29.41
CA ILE A 210 16.94 -1.81 28.18
C ILE A 210 16.95 -2.87 27.10
N LEU A 211 15.77 -3.15 26.52
CA LEU A 211 15.61 -4.00 25.35
C LEU A 211 15.13 -3.18 24.16
N LEU A 212 15.98 -3.11 23.13
CA LEU A 212 15.64 -2.56 21.84
C LEU A 212 15.12 -3.70 20.95
N ILE A 213 13.83 -3.70 20.62
CA ILE A 213 13.21 -4.76 19.84
C ILE A 213 12.92 -4.25 18.44
N ASN A 214 13.45 -4.94 17.43
CA ASN A 214 13.31 -4.61 16.02
C ASN A 214 12.76 -5.80 15.24
N ASP A 215 12.00 -5.53 14.15
CA ASP A 215 11.37 -6.55 13.30
C ASP A 215 12.24 -6.98 12.09
N ARG A 216 13.30 -6.22 11.75
CA ARG A 216 14.05 -6.38 10.51
C ARG A 216 15.55 -6.50 10.70
N VAL A 217 16.14 -7.47 10.01
CA VAL A 217 17.59 -7.69 9.96
C VAL A 217 18.33 -6.46 9.42
N ASP A 218 17.83 -5.87 8.33
CA ASP A 218 18.45 -4.69 7.70
C ASP A 218 18.52 -3.45 8.62
N LEU A 219 17.61 -3.37 9.59
CA LEU A 219 17.60 -2.31 10.60
C LEU A 219 18.40 -2.68 11.85
N GLU A 220 18.75 -3.94 12.05
CA GLU A 220 19.52 -4.40 13.20
C GLU A 220 20.88 -3.72 13.23
N ASP A 221 21.60 -3.73 12.11
CA ASP A 221 22.92 -3.14 11.99
C ASP A 221 22.88 -1.61 12.19
N GLN A 222 21.91 -0.93 11.58
CA GLN A 222 21.72 0.52 11.72
C GLN A 222 21.35 0.92 13.15
N LEU A 223 20.46 0.17 13.79
CA LEU A 223 20.05 0.43 15.16
C LEU A 223 21.19 0.06 16.14
N ALA A 224 21.95 -1.01 15.88
CA ALA A 224 23.11 -1.40 16.66
C ALA A 224 24.22 -0.36 16.58
N GLU A 225 24.53 0.14 15.39
CA GLU A 225 25.49 1.23 15.22
C GLU A 225 25.03 2.50 15.94
N THR A 226 23.76 2.85 15.78
CA THR A 226 23.15 3.98 16.48
C THR A 226 23.15 3.78 18.00
N ALA A 227 22.86 2.57 18.49
CA ALA A 227 22.88 2.25 19.91
C ALA A 227 24.30 2.28 20.51
N ARG A 228 25.34 1.95 19.75
CA ARG A 228 26.74 2.11 20.18
C ARG A 228 27.07 3.56 20.51
N LEU A 229 26.34 4.55 19.98
CA LEU A 229 26.50 5.97 20.31
C LEU A 229 26.11 6.30 21.77
N ILE A 230 25.48 5.37 22.48
CA ILE A 230 25.18 5.51 23.91
C ILE A 230 26.49 5.55 24.74
N GLY A 231 27.58 5.04 24.19
CA GLY A 231 28.88 4.96 24.87
C GLY A 231 29.06 3.74 25.78
N GLY A 232 28.11 2.78 25.69
CA GLY A 232 28.15 1.51 26.42
C GLY A 232 28.21 0.29 25.50
N ARG A 233 28.41 -0.89 26.08
CA ARG A 233 28.32 -2.13 25.36
C ARG A 233 26.84 -2.45 25.04
N VAL A 234 26.52 -2.74 23.80
CA VAL A 234 25.22 -3.21 23.36
C VAL A 234 25.34 -4.69 23.03
N ASN A 235 24.55 -5.51 23.70
CA ASN A 235 24.52 -6.94 23.48
C ASN A 235 23.50 -7.26 22.39
N VAL A 236 23.95 -7.83 21.26
CA VAL A 236 23.06 -8.32 20.22
C VAL A 236 22.72 -9.77 20.52
N ILE A 237 21.42 -10.07 20.70
CA ILE A 237 20.92 -11.40 21.03
C ILE A 237 20.73 -12.21 19.74
N GLU A 238 21.64 -13.12 19.45
CA GLU A 238 21.67 -13.85 18.19
C GLU A 238 20.75 -15.07 18.13
N SER A 239 20.41 -15.67 19.28
CA SER A 239 19.61 -16.90 19.34
C SER A 239 18.54 -16.87 20.42
N ARG A 240 17.55 -17.77 20.31
CA ARG A 240 16.50 -17.94 21.35
C ARG A 240 17.06 -18.44 22.67
N GLN A 241 18.12 -19.25 22.62
CA GLN A 241 18.76 -19.73 23.82
C GLN A 241 19.49 -18.58 24.52
N ALA A 242 20.22 -17.74 23.78
CA ALA A 242 20.84 -16.52 24.29
C ALA A 242 19.77 -15.56 24.87
N LEU A 243 18.58 -15.44 24.23
CA LEU A 243 17.49 -14.64 24.75
C LEU A 243 17.06 -15.10 26.13
N ARG A 244 16.89 -16.40 26.35
CA ARG A 244 16.48 -16.96 27.65
C ARG A 244 17.58 -16.88 28.71
N THR A 245 18.85 -17.03 28.33
CA THR A 245 19.96 -17.02 29.29
C THR A 245 20.43 -15.60 29.63
N ASP A 246 20.62 -14.77 28.62
CA ASP A 246 21.25 -13.45 28.81
C ASP A 246 20.28 -12.41 29.34
N LEU A 247 18.97 -12.57 29.03
CA LEU A 247 17.94 -11.65 29.52
C LEU A 247 17.31 -12.06 30.85
N ALA A 248 17.54 -13.28 31.32
CA ALA A 248 17.04 -13.77 32.62
C ALA A 248 17.67 -13.07 33.83
N ASN A 249 18.89 -12.52 33.68
CA ASN A 249 19.58 -11.83 34.75
C ASN A 249 19.06 -10.41 34.98
N ASP A 250 19.26 -9.84 36.16
CA ASP A 250 18.87 -8.46 36.51
C ASP A 250 19.93 -7.41 36.18
N SER A 251 20.87 -7.70 35.26
CA SER A 251 21.85 -6.72 34.80
C SER A 251 21.17 -5.52 34.13
N SER A 252 21.73 -4.33 34.30
CA SER A 252 21.26 -3.09 33.67
C SER A 252 21.81 -2.90 32.25
N ASP A 253 21.97 -3.97 31.48
CA ASP A 253 22.53 -3.94 30.14
C ASP A 253 21.60 -3.36 29.11
N ILE A 254 22.16 -2.95 27.97
CA ILE A 254 21.41 -2.59 26.76
C ILE A 254 21.49 -3.79 25.83
N ASN A 255 20.32 -4.33 25.50
CA ASN A 255 20.21 -5.51 24.67
C ASN A 255 19.42 -5.18 23.42
N MET A 256 19.84 -5.73 22.28
CA MET A 256 19.10 -5.66 21.03
C MET A 256 18.61 -7.04 20.64
N VAL A 257 17.35 -7.14 20.30
CA VAL A 257 16.67 -8.40 20.01
C VAL A 257 15.81 -8.24 18.76
N MET A 258 15.94 -9.20 17.84
CA MET A 258 15.01 -9.31 16.72
C MET A 258 13.68 -9.90 17.20
N ALA A 259 12.57 -9.28 16.81
CA ALA A 259 11.23 -9.69 17.21
C ALA A 259 10.94 -11.17 16.88
N HIS A 260 11.37 -11.68 15.73
CA HIS A 260 11.14 -13.09 15.34
C HIS A 260 11.79 -14.12 16.31
N LYS A 261 12.73 -13.71 17.16
CA LYS A 261 13.35 -14.60 18.18
C LYS A 261 12.35 -15.00 19.28
N PHE A 262 11.23 -14.29 19.37
CA PHE A 262 10.12 -14.65 20.27
C PHE A 262 9.08 -15.58 19.63
N GLN A 263 9.25 -16.03 18.37
CA GLN A 263 8.38 -17.02 17.74
C GLN A 263 8.64 -18.43 18.27
N LEU A 264 7.59 -19.20 18.55
CA LEU A 264 7.72 -20.64 18.86
C LEU A 264 7.98 -21.40 17.55
N GLN A 265 8.77 -22.48 17.62
CA GLN A 265 8.93 -23.39 16.47
C GLN A 265 7.65 -24.21 16.30
N ASP A 266 7.23 -24.33 15.08
CA ASP A 266 6.04 -24.95 14.55
C ASP A 266 4.77 -24.12 14.59
N GLN A 267 4.43 -23.62 13.38
CA GLN A 267 3.17 -23.85 12.71
C GLN A 267 3.09 -23.03 11.44
N SER A 268 3.25 -23.71 10.33
CA SER A 268 2.87 -23.26 8.99
C SER A 268 1.33 -23.30 8.85
N LEU A 269 0.63 -22.38 9.48
CA LEU A 269 -0.71 -22.03 9.06
C LEU A 269 -0.58 -20.83 8.11
N PRO A 270 -1.22 -20.85 6.94
CA PRO A 270 -1.26 -19.67 6.09
C PRO A 270 -1.80 -18.48 6.88
N LEU A 271 -1.12 -17.33 6.82
CA LEU A 271 -1.50 -16.07 7.48
C LEU A 271 -3.00 -15.75 7.30
N SER A 272 -3.58 -16.06 6.13
CA SER A 272 -4.99 -15.85 5.81
C SER A 272 -5.97 -16.65 6.69
N VAL A 273 -5.54 -17.77 7.26
CA VAL A 273 -6.39 -18.58 8.14
C VAL A 273 -6.25 -18.15 9.59
N ALA A 274 -5.05 -17.74 10.02
CA ALA A 274 -4.81 -17.17 11.34
C ALA A 274 -5.50 -15.81 11.50
N GLU A 275 -5.49 -14.97 10.48
CA GLU A 275 -6.18 -13.68 10.42
C GLU A 275 -7.72 -13.84 10.45
N ALA A 276 -8.28 -14.86 9.79
CA ALA A 276 -9.73 -15.13 9.81
C ALA A 276 -10.23 -15.65 11.17
N LEU A 277 -9.36 -16.25 12.00
CA LEU A 277 -9.73 -16.88 13.27
C LEU A 277 -9.64 -15.96 14.50
N GLY A 278 -9.16 -14.74 14.39
CA GLY A 278 -9.21 -13.54 15.28
C GLY A 278 -9.42 -13.63 16.78
N THR A 279 -9.45 -14.82 17.37
CA THR A 279 -9.39 -15.01 18.82
C THR A 279 -8.85 -16.40 19.12
N TYR A 280 -7.58 -16.49 19.44
CA TYR A 280 -7.05 -17.67 20.09
C TYR A 280 -7.43 -17.63 21.60
N GLN A 281 -8.39 -18.44 21.97
CA GLN A 281 -8.39 -19.00 23.33
C GLN A 281 -7.31 -20.09 23.35
N ALA A 282 -6.48 -20.07 24.38
CA ALA A 282 -5.46 -21.09 24.58
C ALA A 282 -6.05 -22.49 24.42
N ILE A 283 -5.55 -23.24 23.45
CA ILE A 283 -5.85 -24.66 23.33
C ILE A 283 -5.09 -25.32 24.48
N PRO A 284 -5.74 -26.12 25.33
CA PRO A 284 -5.02 -26.85 26.39
C PRO A 284 -3.92 -27.70 25.78
N GLY A 285 -2.65 -27.45 26.16
CA GLY A 285 -1.48 -28.14 25.65
C GLY A 285 -0.60 -27.35 24.68
N ARG A 286 -0.88 -26.07 24.40
CA ARG A 286 0.01 -25.22 23.59
C ARG A 286 1.24 -24.82 24.43
N GLU A 287 2.44 -25.03 23.88
CA GLU A 287 3.66 -24.48 24.47
C GLU A 287 3.56 -22.96 24.54
N THR A 288 3.72 -22.38 25.73
CA THR A 288 3.85 -20.95 25.96
C THR A 288 5.31 -20.54 25.82
N PHE A 289 5.58 -19.28 25.45
CA PHE A 289 6.96 -18.80 25.42
C PHE A 289 7.59 -18.82 26.81
N GLY A 290 6.79 -18.57 27.82
CA GLY A 290 7.15 -18.54 29.24
C GLY A 290 7.85 -17.26 29.66
N VAL A 291 7.87 -17.01 30.96
CA VAL A 291 8.51 -15.84 31.55
C VAL A 291 10.03 -15.98 31.47
N VAL A 292 10.69 -14.97 30.90
CA VAL A 292 12.16 -14.87 30.82
C VAL A 292 12.68 -14.06 31.99
N ASN A 293 12.05 -12.93 32.29
CA ASN A 293 12.39 -12.06 33.40
C ASN A 293 11.15 -11.29 33.87
N ASP A 294 10.83 -11.35 35.15
CA ASP A 294 9.67 -10.71 35.75
C ASP A 294 9.99 -9.37 36.45
N SER A 295 11.21 -8.86 36.29
CA SER A 295 11.66 -7.61 36.91
C SER A 295 10.84 -6.41 36.39
N PRO A 296 10.33 -5.53 37.30
CA PRO A 296 9.69 -4.28 36.87
C PRO A 296 10.68 -3.19 36.42
N ARG A 297 11.97 -3.47 36.47
CA ARG A 297 13.06 -2.58 36.02
C ARG A 297 13.53 -2.92 34.59
N ILE A 298 12.58 -3.32 33.76
CA ILE A 298 12.83 -3.57 32.33
C ILE A 298 12.03 -2.57 31.52
N VAL A 299 12.66 -1.98 30.49
CA VAL A 299 11.97 -1.19 29.48
C VAL A 299 12.18 -1.82 28.10
N LEU A 300 11.08 -2.14 27.46
CA LEU A 300 11.02 -2.61 26.08
C LEU A 300 10.76 -1.40 25.17
N MET A 301 11.69 -1.08 24.30
CA MET A 301 11.51 -0.09 23.24
C MET A 301 11.34 -0.83 21.92
N ILE A 302 10.11 -0.81 21.38
CA ILE A 302 9.71 -1.65 20.24
C ILE A 302 9.55 -0.75 19.03
N ASP A 303 10.43 -0.92 18.04
CA ASP A 303 10.33 -0.19 16.76
C ASP A 303 9.31 -0.87 15.83
N GLU A 304 8.61 -0.06 15.02
CA GLU A 304 7.51 -0.45 14.14
C GLU A 304 6.50 -1.41 14.84
N ALA A 305 6.11 -1.04 16.05
CA ALA A 305 5.32 -1.85 16.97
C ALA A 305 3.98 -2.35 16.40
N HIS A 306 3.44 -1.68 15.37
CA HIS A 306 2.23 -2.13 14.65
C HIS A 306 2.41 -3.52 14.00
N ARG A 307 3.63 -3.94 13.64
CA ARG A 307 3.91 -5.24 13.04
C ARG A 307 3.89 -6.40 14.03
N THR A 308 4.18 -6.12 15.29
CA THR A 308 4.16 -7.12 16.36
C THR A 308 2.77 -7.38 16.92
N GLN A 309 1.73 -6.66 16.45
CA GLN A 309 0.41 -6.66 17.06
C GLN A 309 -0.51 -7.80 16.62
N GLY A 310 -0.40 -8.25 15.37
CA GLY A 310 -1.31 -9.23 14.75
C GLY A 310 -0.91 -10.69 14.95
N SER A 311 0.21 -10.98 15.64
CA SER A 311 0.78 -12.31 15.73
C SER A 311 0.95 -12.77 17.19
N ASP A 312 1.11 -14.10 17.38
CA ASP A 312 1.56 -14.72 18.64
C ASP A 312 2.85 -14.08 19.18
N LEU A 313 3.61 -13.46 18.28
CA LEU A 313 4.87 -12.77 18.55
C LEU A 313 4.74 -11.69 19.63
N GLY A 314 3.78 -10.80 19.49
CA GLY A 314 3.58 -9.75 20.49
C GLY A 314 3.05 -10.27 21.81
N HIS A 315 2.30 -11.39 21.81
CA HIS A 315 1.87 -12.07 23.01
C HIS A 315 3.07 -12.67 23.74
N ASN A 316 3.94 -13.36 23.00
CA ASN A 316 5.14 -13.99 23.54
C ASN A 316 6.13 -12.98 24.14
N ILE A 317 6.29 -11.80 23.52
CA ILE A 317 7.10 -10.71 24.08
C ILE A 317 6.55 -10.25 25.42
N PHE A 318 5.23 -10.11 25.54
CA PHE A 318 4.59 -9.64 26.77
C PHE A 318 4.57 -10.71 27.86
N GLU A 319 4.46 -11.98 27.47
CA GLU A 319 4.59 -13.12 28.37
C GLU A 319 6.02 -13.26 28.90
N ALA A 320 7.02 -13.04 28.03
CA ALA A 320 8.43 -13.11 28.41
C ALA A 320 8.82 -12.06 29.47
N PHE A 321 8.18 -10.88 29.46
CA PHE A 321 8.48 -9.76 30.35
C PHE A 321 7.18 -9.13 30.90
N PRO A 322 6.47 -9.80 31.82
CA PRO A 322 5.12 -9.41 32.23
C PRO A 322 5.06 -8.04 32.93
N HIS A 323 6.11 -7.66 33.66
CA HIS A 323 6.17 -6.43 34.45
C HIS A 323 6.99 -5.31 33.80
N ALA A 324 7.48 -5.52 32.58
CA ALA A 324 8.26 -4.52 31.86
C ALA A 324 7.41 -3.35 31.37
N ALA A 325 7.99 -2.14 31.40
CA ALA A 325 7.44 -0.99 30.70
C ALA A 325 7.60 -1.16 29.18
N ARG A 326 6.56 -0.85 28.41
CA ARG A 326 6.47 -1.10 26.96
C ARG A 326 6.30 0.21 26.20
N ILE A 327 7.35 0.67 25.58
CA ILE A 327 7.32 1.90 24.78
C ILE A 327 7.30 1.51 23.30
N ALA A 328 6.16 1.71 22.67
CA ALA A 328 5.95 1.45 21.26
C ALA A 328 6.34 2.66 20.42
N PHE A 329 7.23 2.49 19.44
CA PHE A 329 7.57 3.49 18.45
C PHE A 329 6.95 3.09 17.11
N THR A 330 6.17 3.97 16.50
CA THR A 330 5.55 3.70 15.20
C THR A 330 5.26 4.98 14.43
N GLY A 331 5.37 4.92 13.12
CA GLY A 331 4.91 5.98 12.20
C GLY A 331 3.44 5.84 11.82
N THR A 332 2.90 4.62 11.97
CA THR A 332 1.56 4.24 11.52
C THR A 332 0.89 3.34 12.57
N PRO A 333 0.43 3.89 13.72
CA PRO A 333 -0.27 3.10 14.72
C PRO A 333 -1.59 2.54 14.16
N LEU A 334 -2.00 1.36 14.59
CA LEU A 334 -3.31 0.82 14.28
C LEU A 334 -4.37 1.60 15.07
N ILE A 335 -5.15 2.40 14.37
CA ILE A 335 -6.19 3.27 14.95
C ILE A 335 -7.53 2.55 14.98
N THR A 336 -7.79 1.65 14.02
CA THR A 336 -9.02 0.87 13.91
C THR A 336 -8.77 -0.60 14.28
N GLU A 337 -9.71 -1.23 14.99
CA GLU A 337 -9.66 -2.67 15.26
C GLU A 337 -10.10 -3.43 14.02
N ARG A 338 -9.24 -4.28 13.48
CA ARG A 338 -9.55 -5.22 12.41
C ARG A 338 -9.15 -6.63 12.84
N HIS A 339 -9.92 -7.64 12.46
CA HIS A 339 -9.67 -9.08 12.57
C HIS A 339 -8.50 -9.50 13.51
N GLY A 340 -8.74 -9.48 14.84
CA GLY A 340 -7.75 -9.89 15.85
C GLY A 340 -6.67 -8.86 16.18
N GLU A 341 -6.57 -7.75 15.46
CA GLU A 341 -5.67 -6.64 15.78
C GLU A 341 -6.35 -5.65 16.73
N LYS A 342 -5.81 -5.51 17.92
CA LYS A 342 -6.24 -4.47 18.87
C LYS A 342 -5.64 -3.14 18.46
N LYS A 343 -6.36 -2.03 18.71
CA LYS A 343 -5.77 -0.69 18.58
C LYS A 343 -4.43 -0.63 19.29
N THR A 344 -3.44 0.04 18.67
CA THR A 344 -2.10 0.18 19.27
C THR A 344 -2.17 0.69 20.71
N VAL A 345 -3.04 1.67 20.97
CA VAL A 345 -3.29 2.25 22.31
C VAL A 345 -3.84 1.24 23.30
N LYS A 346 -4.71 0.31 22.87
CA LYS A 346 -5.26 -0.74 23.77
C LYS A 346 -4.20 -1.75 24.20
N ARG A 347 -3.13 -1.87 23.44
CA ARG A 347 -2.08 -2.84 23.71
C ARG A 347 -0.90 -2.28 24.48
N PHE A 348 -0.52 -1.06 24.13
CA PHE A 348 0.68 -0.42 24.68
C PHE A 348 0.37 0.73 25.65
N GLY A 349 -0.86 1.20 25.75
CA GLY A 349 -1.25 2.37 26.52
C GLY A 349 -1.41 3.62 25.65
N GLU A 350 -1.71 4.74 26.28
CA GLU A 350 -1.97 6.02 25.63
C GLU A 350 -0.77 6.57 24.87
N TYR A 351 -1.03 7.53 24.00
CA TYR A 351 0.03 8.25 23.32
C TYR A 351 0.87 9.07 24.30
N ILE A 352 2.18 8.81 24.32
CA ILE A 352 3.16 9.59 25.07
C ILE A 352 3.46 10.88 24.34
N ASP A 353 3.67 10.78 23.02
CA ASP A 353 3.94 11.91 22.16
C ASP A 353 3.48 11.65 20.73
N THR A 354 3.06 12.71 20.05
CA THR A 354 2.63 12.65 18.65
C THR A 354 3.42 13.65 17.81
N TYR A 355 3.82 13.20 16.62
CA TYR A 355 4.45 14.02 15.59
C TYR A 355 4.04 13.46 14.23
N LYS A 356 2.99 14.03 13.67
CA LYS A 356 2.31 13.51 12.48
C LYS A 356 3.02 13.96 11.21
N LEU A 357 2.53 13.48 10.07
CA LEU A 357 3.11 13.77 8.77
C LEU A 357 3.06 15.26 8.41
N MET A 358 1.96 15.94 8.77
CA MET A 358 1.80 17.38 8.56
C MET A 358 2.86 18.18 9.34
N ASP A 359 3.03 17.86 10.64
CA ASP A 359 4.07 18.49 11.47
C ASP A 359 5.45 18.35 10.82
N ALA A 360 5.74 17.18 10.27
CA ALA A 360 7.02 16.88 9.65
C ALA A 360 7.27 17.67 8.35
N VAL A 361 6.24 17.93 7.58
CA VAL A 361 6.30 18.74 6.35
C VAL A 361 6.45 20.21 6.69
N GLU A 362 5.67 20.72 7.65
CA GLU A 362 5.80 22.08 8.14
C GLU A 362 7.20 22.38 8.69
N ASP A 363 7.80 21.41 9.37
CA ASP A 363 9.16 21.54 9.92
C ASP A 363 10.26 21.34 8.88
N GLY A 364 9.92 21.00 7.64
CA GLY A 364 10.89 20.67 6.60
C GLY A 364 11.69 19.40 6.87
N THR A 365 11.24 18.55 7.80
CA THR A 365 11.88 17.25 8.10
C THR A 365 11.55 16.18 7.09
N THR A 366 10.43 16.35 6.41
CA THR A 366 10.01 15.57 5.24
C THR A 366 9.44 16.51 4.18
N LEU A 367 9.38 16.03 2.94
CA LEU A 367 8.86 16.81 1.81
C LEU A 367 7.39 16.48 1.56
N GLN A 368 6.69 17.41 0.92
CA GLN A 368 5.37 17.15 0.36
C GLN A 368 5.43 16.04 -0.70
N ILE A 369 4.34 15.29 -0.80
CA ILE A 369 4.18 14.23 -1.80
C ILE A 369 3.04 14.64 -2.74
N LEU A 370 3.32 14.59 -4.05
CA LEU A 370 2.30 14.68 -5.09
C LEU A 370 1.83 13.28 -5.46
N TYR A 371 0.53 13.09 -5.47
CA TYR A 371 -0.10 11.85 -5.91
C TYR A 371 -0.74 12.05 -7.29
N GLU A 372 -0.50 11.10 -8.18
CA GLU A 372 -1.09 11.05 -9.51
C GLU A 372 -1.68 9.67 -9.77
N GLY A 373 -3.00 9.60 -10.02
CA GLY A 373 -3.68 8.38 -10.39
C GLY A 373 -3.67 8.20 -11.91
N ARG A 374 -3.13 7.07 -12.37
CA ARG A 374 -3.15 6.64 -13.78
C ARG A 374 -3.66 5.22 -13.83
N THR A 375 -4.65 4.89 -14.64
CA THR A 375 -5.10 3.51 -14.79
C THR A 375 -4.67 2.95 -16.13
N ALA A 376 -4.13 1.73 -16.09
CA ALA A 376 -3.87 0.96 -17.28
C ALA A 376 -5.12 0.14 -17.61
N ASP A 377 -5.85 0.56 -18.62
CA ASP A 377 -7.04 -0.15 -19.08
C ASP A 377 -6.63 -1.32 -19.96
N ALA A 378 -7.17 -2.50 -19.72
CA ALA A 378 -6.91 -3.70 -20.47
C ALA A 378 -8.20 -4.50 -20.65
N ALA A 379 -8.40 -5.07 -21.83
CA ALA A 379 -9.53 -5.92 -22.13
C ALA A 379 -9.06 -7.18 -22.89
N LEU A 380 -9.83 -8.27 -22.78
CA LEU A 380 -9.60 -9.44 -23.62
C LEU A 380 -10.18 -9.20 -25.02
N ASN A 381 -9.33 -9.28 -26.03
CA ASN A 381 -9.72 -9.06 -27.43
C ASN A 381 -10.72 -10.09 -27.93
N ASP A 382 -10.59 -11.34 -27.49
CA ASP A 382 -11.44 -12.45 -27.88
C ASP A 382 -11.64 -13.40 -26.68
N LYS A 383 -12.69 -13.15 -25.90
CA LYS A 383 -13.03 -13.97 -24.74
C LYS A 383 -13.42 -15.38 -25.15
N TYR A 384 -14.08 -15.55 -26.29
CA TYR A 384 -14.50 -16.86 -26.80
C TYR A 384 -13.29 -17.66 -27.28
N GLY A 385 -12.39 -17.03 -28.04
CA GLY A 385 -11.13 -17.65 -28.43
C GLY A 385 -10.28 -18.05 -27.23
N PHE A 386 -10.22 -17.19 -26.20
CA PHE A 386 -9.55 -17.48 -24.94
C PHE A 386 -10.13 -18.72 -24.23
N GLU A 387 -11.47 -18.79 -24.09
CA GLU A 387 -12.12 -19.93 -23.44
C GLU A 387 -11.94 -21.23 -24.24
N THR A 388 -12.07 -21.15 -25.57
CA THR A 388 -11.88 -22.31 -26.47
C THR A 388 -10.44 -22.80 -26.45
N GLN A 389 -9.45 -21.91 -26.48
CA GLN A 389 -8.04 -22.29 -26.36
C GLN A 389 -7.71 -22.81 -24.98
N PHE A 390 -8.29 -22.24 -23.91
CA PHE A 390 -8.14 -22.76 -22.56
C PHE A 390 -8.65 -24.22 -22.45
N GLU A 391 -9.85 -24.51 -22.96
CA GLU A 391 -10.41 -25.86 -22.97
C GLU A 391 -9.56 -26.80 -23.82
N ASN A 392 -9.05 -26.36 -24.96
CA ASN A 392 -8.19 -27.17 -25.82
C ASN A 392 -6.81 -27.45 -25.19
N LEU A 393 -6.21 -26.49 -24.52
CA LEU A 393 -4.91 -26.64 -23.84
C LEU A 393 -4.96 -27.63 -22.68
N PHE A 394 -6.12 -27.74 -22.04
CA PHE A 394 -6.31 -28.57 -20.86
C PHE A 394 -7.33 -29.71 -21.06
N LYS A 395 -7.62 -30.09 -22.32
CA LYS A 395 -8.61 -31.11 -22.70
C LYS A 395 -8.38 -32.50 -22.05
N ASP A 396 -7.11 -32.79 -21.71
CA ASP A 396 -6.71 -34.08 -21.12
C ASP A 396 -6.72 -34.03 -19.58
N ARG A 397 -7.14 -32.88 -18.97
CA ARG A 397 -7.25 -32.70 -17.52
C ARG A 397 -8.68 -32.99 -17.06
N SER A 398 -8.82 -33.49 -15.83
CA SER A 398 -10.13 -33.70 -15.23
C SER A 398 -10.85 -32.35 -14.99
N GLU A 399 -12.21 -32.40 -14.87
CA GLU A 399 -12.99 -31.17 -14.52
C GLU A 399 -12.53 -30.53 -13.22
N GLU A 400 -12.08 -31.33 -12.25
CA GLU A 400 -11.56 -30.91 -10.97
C GLU A 400 -10.22 -30.14 -11.13
N GLU A 401 -9.31 -30.68 -11.95
CA GLU A 401 -8.04 -30.00 -12.29
C GLU A 401 -8.29 -28.72 -13.07
N LEU A 402 -9.23 -28.71 -14.02
CA LEU A 402 -9.64 -27.50 -14.76
C LEU A 402 -10.17 -26.41 -13.82
N LEU A 403 -10.99 -26.80 -12.85
CA LEU A 403 -11.54 -25.89 -11.85
C LEU A 403 -10.42 -25.35 -10.94
N ALA A 404 -9.50 -26.20 -10.52
CA ALA A 404 -8.34 -25.81 -9.72
C ALA A 404 -7.41 -24.84 -10.48
N ILE A 405 -7.21 -25.07 -11.78
CA ILE A 405 -6.44 -24.17 -12.66
C ILE A 405 -7.16 -22.83 -12.80
N LYS A 406 -8.46 -22.82 -13.10
CA LYS A 406 -9.26 -21.58 -13.19
C LYS A 406 -9.23 -20.80 -11.86
N LYS A 407 -9.33 -21.50 -10.73
CA LYS A 407 -9.28 -20.90 -9.39
C LYS A 407 -7.91 -20.31 -9.06
N LYS A 408 -6.82 -20.99 -9.40
CA LYS A 408 -5.44 -20.59 -9.09
C LYS A 408 -4.95 -19.47 -9.99
N TYR A 409 -5.28 -19.49 -11.27
CA TYR A 409 -4.72 -18.62 -12.31
C TYR A 409 -5.70 -17.63 -12.94
N GLY A 410 -7.01 -17.81 -12.77
CA GLY A 410 -8.04 -16.89 -13.25
C GLY A 410 -8.29 -15.68 -12.34
N ALA A 411 -7.39 -15.45 -11.35
CA ALA A 411 -7.49 -14.32 -10.46
C ALA A 411 -6.94 -13.04 -11.11
N THR A 412 -7.38 -11.87 -10.63
CA THR A 412 -6.94 -10.54 -11.07
C THR A 412 -5.41 -10.38 -11.13
N GLY A 413 -4.65 -11.21 -10.39
CA GLY A 413 -3.19 -11.19 -10.37
C GLY A 413 -2.53 -11.50 -11.71
N ASP A 414 -3.06 -12.44 -12.49
CA ASP A 414 -2.47 -12.82 -13.77
C ASP A 414 -2.63 -11.71 -14.83
N LEU A 415 -3.70 -10.91 -14.74
CA LEU A 415 -3.88 -9.71 -15.58
C LEU A 415 -2.84 -8.63 -15.26
N LEU A 416 -2.44 -8.50 -14.00
CA LEU A 416 -1.40 -7.54 -13.58
C LEU A 416 0.01 -7.97 -14.04
N GLU A 417 0.19 -9.25 -14.36
CA GLU A 417 1.44 -9.79 -14.89
C GLU A 417 1.53 -9.72 -16.43
N ALA A 418 0.44 -9.40 -17.14
CA ALA A 418 0.39 -9.44 -18.59
C ALA A 418 1.42 -8.53 -19.27
N GLU A 419 2.18 -9.05 -20.23
CA GLU A 419 3.32 -8.35 -20.85
C GLU A 419 2.90 -7.07 -21.56
N GLN A 420 1.80 -7.09 -22.34
CA GLN A 420 1.33 -5.91 -23.07
C GLN A 420 0.93 -4.77 -22.12
N ARG A 421 0.27 -5.11 -20.99
CA ARG A 421 -0.07 -4.12 -19.96
C ARG A 421 1.19 -3.53 -19.33
N ILE A 422 2.14 -4.38 -18.96
CA ILE A 422 3.42 -3.98 -18.37
C ILE A 422 4.22 -3.11 -19.34
N GLU A 423 4.24 -3.43 -20.62
CA GLU A 423 4.91 -2.61 -21.66
C GLU A 423 4.30 -1.21 -21.79
N ALA A 424 2.97 -1.13 -21.82
CA ALA A 424 2.28 0.16 -21.89
C ALA A 424 2.57 1.03 -20.66
N ILE A 425 2.51 0.45 -19.47
CA ILE A 425 2.83 1.14 -18.22
C ILE A 425 4.31 1.55 -18.18
N ALA A 426 5.23 0.68 -18.61
CA ALA A 426 6.66 0.98 -18.61
C ALA A 426 7.00 2.15 -19.55
N LYS A 427 6.34 2.25 -20.71
CA LYS A 427 6.50 3.40 -21.63
C LYS A 427 6.03 4.70 -20.98
N ASP A 428 4.89 4.67 -20.31
CA ASP A 428 4.37 5.84 -19.59
C ASP A 428 5.26 6.23 -18.42
N MET A 429 5.72 5.24 -17.62
CA MET A 429 6.68 5.48 -16.53
C MET A 429 7.97 6.13 -17.02
N VAL A 430 8.56 5.59 -18.09
CA VAL A 430 9.82 6.12 -18.66
C VAL A 430 9.61 7.52 -19.19
N LYS A 431 8.50 7.80 -19.87
CA LYS A 431 8.17 9.14 -20.33
C LYS A 431 8.07 10.12 -19.16
N HIS A 432 7.26 9.82 -18.16
CA HIS A 432 7.12 10.66 -16.96
C HIS A 432 8.45 10.86 -16.24
N TYR A 433 9.26 9.80 -16.13
CA TYR A 433 10.56 9.84 -15.46
C TYR A 433 11.54 10.78 -16.19
N LEU A 434 11.65 10.65 -17.51
CA LEU A 434 12.56 11.46 -18.32
C LEU A 434 12.14 12.95 -18.38
N GLU A 435 10.85 13.24 -18.31
CA GLU A 435 10.32 14.60 -18.34
C GLU A 435 10.42 15.31 -16.99
N HIS A 436 10.18 14.63 -15.87
CA HIS A 436 9.95 15.27 -14.58
C HIS A 436 10.98 14.94 -13.47
N ILE A 437 11.63 13.79 -13.54
CA ILE A 437 12.48 13.27 -12.45
C ILE A 437 13.95 13.29 -12.82
N PHE A 438 14.28 12.70 -13.96
CA PHE A 438 15.66 12.56 -14.43
C PHE A 438 16.40 13.89 -14.64
N PRO A 439 15.78 14.98 -15.13
CA PRO A 439 16.45 16.27 -15.30
C PRO A 439 16.98 16.84 -13.98
N ASN A 440 16.34 16.48 -12.87
CA ASN A 440 16.75 16.91 -11.53
C ASN A 440 17.78 15.96 -10.86
N GLY A 441 18.18 14.88 -11.52
CA GLY A 441 19.18 13.93 -11.05
C GLY A 441 18.64 12.91 -10.01
N PHE A 442 17.32 12.73 -9.92
CA PHE A 442 16.67 11.81 -8.97
C PHE A 442 16.28 10.48 -9.60
N LYS A 443 15.90 9.53 -8.77
CA LYS A 443 15.68 8.13 -9.11
C LYS A 443 14.28 7.64 -8.75
N ALA A 444 13.91 6.46 -9.25
CA ALA A 444 12.57 5.92 -9.17
C ALA A 444 12.53 4.52 -8.54
N GLN A 445 11.47 4.22 -7.78
CA GLN A 445 11.13 2.87 -7.36
C GLN A 445 9.85 2.41 -8.08
N VAL A 446 9.82 1.15 -8.53
CA VAL A 446 8.66 0.54 -9.19
C VAL A 446 8.18 -0.63 -8.34
N VAL A 447 6.95 -0.57 -7.85
CA VAL A 447 6.37 -1.57 -6.96
C VAL A 447 5.41 -2.45 -7.74
N CYS A 448 5.77 -3.73 -7.88
CA CYS A 448 5.07 -4.68 -8.73
C CYS A 448 4.23 -5.67 -7.93
N HIS A 449 3.16 -6.17 -8.54
CA HIS A 449 2.28 -7.16 -7.94
C HIS A 449 3.01 -8.45 -7.53
N SER A 450 3.90 -8.95 -8.39
CA SER A 450 4.62 -10.21 -8.18
C SER A 450 6.08 -10.14 -8.60
N LYS A 451 6.85 -11.16 -8.25
CA LYS A 451 8.26 -11.30 -8.66
C LYS A 451 8.41 -11.45 -10.17
N LEU A 452 7.45 -12.14 -10.83
CA LEU A 452 7.42 -12.28 -12.29
C LEU A 452 7.18 -10.93 -12.95
N ALA A 453 6.19 -10.16 -12.45
CA ALA A 453 5.93 -8.81 -12.94
C ALA A 453 7.18 -7.92 -12.80
N ALA A 454 7.92 -8.02 -11.69
CA ALA A 454 9.14 -7.23 -11.50
C ALA A 454 10.21 -7.52 -12.57
N VAL A 455 10.41 -8.79 -12.93
CA VAL A 455 11.35 -9.16 -14.01
C VAL A 455 10.84 -8.68 -15.39
N ARG A 456 9.53 -8.74 -15.64
CA ARG A 456 8.93 -8.22 -16.86
C ARG A 456 9.07 -6.69 -16.95
N TYR A 457 8.82 -5.97 -15.85
CA TYR A 457 9.03 -4.52 -15.79
C TYR A 457 10.47 -4.12 -16.09
N GLN A 458 11.47 -4.82 -15.56
CA GLN A 458 12.86 -4.53 -15.88
C GLN A 458 13.12 -4.55 -17.38
N LYS A 459 12.64 -5.60 -18.06
CA LYS A 459 12.81 -5.76 -19.51
C LYS A 459 12.04 -4.68 -20.28
N ALA A 460 10.80 -4.39 -19.86
CA ALA A 460 9.95 -3.39 -20.49
C ALA A 460 10.52 -1.97 -20.32
N ILE A 461 11.05 -1.63 -19.13
CA ILE A 461 11.70 -0.33 -18.88
C ILE A 461 12.95 -0.17 -19.74
N HIS A 462 13.79 -1.21 -19.87
CA HIS A 462 14.97 -1.14 -20.75
C HIS A 462 14.58 -0.95 -22.22
N ARG A 463 13.50 -1.61 -22.68
CA ARG A 463 12.97 -1.37 -24.05
C ARG A 463 12.45 0.05 -24.22
N ALA A 464 11.67 0.54 -23.26
CA ALA A 464 11.12 1.90 -23.32
C ALA A 464 12.22 2.98 -23.27
N LEU A 465 13.30 2.77 -22.51
CA LEU A 465 14.47 3.66 -22.52
C LEU A 465 15.17 3.67 -23.87
N ALA A 466 15.33 2.52 -24.50
CA ALA A 466 15.91 2.43 -25.84
C ALA A 466 15.03 3.12 -26.89
N GLU A 467 13.71 2.88 -26.86
CA GLU A 467 12.76 3.56 -27.75
C GLU A 467 12.79 5.09 -27.54
N ALA A 468 12.87 5.55 -26.29
CA ALA A 468 12.98 6.98 -25.99
C ALA A 468 14.30 7.59 -26.53
N ALA A 469 15.42 6.88 -26.40
CA ALA A 469 16.70 7.30 -26.96
C ALA A 469 16.66 7.38 -28.51
N ASP A 470 16.00 6.40 -29.15
CA ASP A 470 15.82 6.40 -30.62
C ASP A 470 14.92 7.56 -31.06
N ALA A 471 13.84 7.85 -30.33
CA ALA A 471 12.98 9.01 -30.60
C ALA A 471 13.76 10.33 -30.47
N MET A 472 14.58 10.48 -29.42
CA MET A 472 15.45 11.66 -29.26
C MET A 472 16.48 11.82 -30.37
N ARG A 473 16.98 10.72 -30.99
CA ARG A 473 17.88 10.75 -32.10
C ARG A 473 17.20 11.22 -33.41
N ALA A 474 15.91 10.95 -33.54
CA ALA A 474 15.12 11.35 -34.69
C ALA A 474 14.69 12.82 -34.65
N GLU A 475 14.93 13.54 -33.54
CA GLU A 475 14.64 14.97 -33.47
C GLU A 475 15.52 15.80 -34.41
N PRO A 476 15.04 16.96 -34.92
CA PRO A 476 15.80 17.81 -35.86
C PRO A 476 17.14 18.31 -35.29
N GLN A 477 17.27 18.41 -33.97
CA GLN A 477 18.49 18.82 -33.29
C GLN A 477 18.73 17.89 -32.09
N PRO A 478 19.29 16.68 -32.27
CA PRO A 478 19.44 15.70 -31.23
C PRO A 478 20.49 16.11 -30.19
N ASN A 479 20.14 16.02 -28.90
CA ASN A 479 21.08 16.23 -27.82
C ASN A 479 21.86 14.94 -27.54
N HIS A 480 22.98 14.73 -28.22
CA HIS A 480 23.79 13.52 -28.11
C HIS A 480 24.29 13.24 -26.67
N ALA A 481 24.56 14.29 -25.87
CA ALA A 481 25.00 14.10 -24.48
C ALA A 481 23.86 13.56 -23.61
N LEU A 482 22.64 14.02 -23.81
CA LEU A 482 21.44 13.54 -23.11
C LEU A 482 21.11 12.11 -23.57
N ILE A 483 21.13 11.84 -24.86
CA ILE A 483 20.89 10.51 -25.44
C ILE A 483 21.83 9.48 -24.81
N LYS A 484 23.14 9.75 -24.77
CA LYS A 484 24.12 8.87 -24.13
C LYS A 484 23.80 8.58 -22.66
N LYS A 485 23.32 9.59 -21.92
CA LYS A 485 22.90 9.39 -20.52
C LYS A 485 21.65 8.51 -20.41
N VAL A 486 20.64 8.73 -21.27
CA VAL A 486 19.41 7.92 -21.28
C VAL A 486 19.71 6.46 -21.62
N GLU A 487 20.57 6.20 -22.60
CA GLU A 487 21.03 4.85 -22.94
C GLU A 487 21.79 4.14 -21.81
N ALA A 488 22.48 4.90 -20.98
CA ALA A 488 23.22 4.36 -19.83
C ALA A 488 22.32 4.00 -18.65
N LEU A 489 21.07 4.51 -18.59
CA LEU A 489 20.13 4.25 -17.50
C LEU A 489 19.77 2.77 -17.38
N LYS A 490 19.67 2.30 -16.16
CA LYS A 490 19.40 0.89 -15.85
C LYS A 490 18.23 0.74 -14.86
N ALA A 491 17.49 -0.35 -15.03
CA ALA A 491 16.53 -0.85 -14.05
C ALA A 491 17.11 -2.12 -13.40
N ALA A 492 17.06 -2.22 -12.07
CA ALA A 492 17.50 -3.37 -11.31
C ALA A 492 16.35 -3.98 -10.51
N VAL A 493 16.22 -5.31 -10.54
CA VAL A 493 15.17 -6.04 -9.80
C VAL A 493 15.69 -6.45 -8.43
N VAL A 494 15.01 -6.04 -7.36
CA VAL A 494 15.36 -6.42 -5.99
C VAL A 494 14.18 -7.15 -5.36
N ILE A 495 14.30 -8.48 -5.27
CA ILE A 495 13.25 -9.40 -4.80
C ILE A 495 13.81 -10.45 -3.84
N SER A 496 12.94 -10.96 -2.95
CA SER A 496 13.29 -12.05 -2.01
C SER A 496 13.40 -13.40 -2.73
N GLY A 497 14.15 -14.34 -2.15
CA GLY A 497 14.18 -15.73 -2.60
C GLY A 497 12.95 -16.51 -2.17
N ASP A 498 12.70 -17.64 -2.85
CA ASP A 498 11.59 -18.57 -2.56
C ASP A 498 12.07 -19.92 -1.98
N GLY A 499 13.32 -20.00 -1.54
CA GLY A 499 13.91 -21.23 -0.98
C GLY A 499 14.55 -22.16 -2.01
N THR A 500 14.45 -23.47 -1.84
CA THR A 500 15.21 -24.47 -2.62
C THR A 500 14.68 -24.72 -4.03
N ASN A 501 13.44 -24.43 -4.33
CA ASN A 501 12.79 -24.63 -5.65
C ASN A 501 12.45 -23.30 -6.32
N GLU A 502 13.43 -22.41 -6.40
CA GLU A 502 13.24 -21.08 -6.95
C GLU A 502 13.25 -21.09 -8.49
N ALA A 503 12.32 -20.38 -9.12
CA ALA A 503 12.29 -20.24 -10.57
C ALA A 503 13.57 -19.57 -11.09
N ALA A 504 14.07 -20.03 -12.24
CA ALA A 504 15.35 -19.59 -12.81
C ALA A 504 15.43 -18.06 -12.99
N TYR A 505 14.34 -17.40 -13.39
CA TYR A 505 14.28 -15.95 -13.56
C TYR A 505 14.45 -15.18 -12.23
N ILE A 506 13.97 -15.72 -11.11
CA ILE A 506 14.15 -15.11 -9.78
C ILE A 506 15.64 -15.19 -9.37
N THR A 507 16.22 -16.38 -9.52
CA THR A 507 17.63 -16.61 -9.20
C THR A 507 18.55 -15.71 -10.03
N GLU A 508 18.28 -15.56 -11.32
CA GLU A 508 19.06 -14.73 -12.22
C GLU A 508 18.95 -13.23 -11.87
N ALA A 509 17.71 -12.74 -11.63
CA ALA A 509 17.49 -11.36 -11.21
C ALA A 509 18.22 -11.03 -9.90
N ARG A 510 18.21 -11.95 -8.93
CA ARG A 510 18.93 -11.78 -7.66
C ARG A 510 20.45 -11.79 -7.83
N LYS A 511 20.98 -12.67 -8.70
CA LYS A 511 22.41 -12.66 -9.04
C LYS A 511 22.81 -11.33 -9.67
N GLN A 512 22.03 -10.83 -10.62
CA GLN A 512 22.27 -9.56 -11.27
C GLN A 512 22.25 -8.39 -10.27
N ALA A 513 21.24 -8.35 -9.39
CA ALA A 513 21.14 -7.30 -8.38
C ALA A 513 22.35 -7.28 -7.43
N ARG A 514 22.85 -8.46 -7.04
CA ARG A 514 24.07 -8.58 -6.23
C ARG A 514 25.32 -8.16 -7.00
N ALA A 515 25.48 -8.64 -8.25
CA ALA A 515 26.61 -8.29 -9.09
C ALA A 515 26.70 -6.78 -9.36
N TRP A 516 25.56 -6.12 -9.46
CA TRP A 516 25.48 -4.67 -9.64
C TRP A 516 25.52 -3.88 -8.34
N ASN A 517 25.57 -4.53 -7.20
CA ASN A 517 25.38 -3.90 -5.89
C ASN A 517 24.21 -2.89 -5.94
N ALA A 518 23.07 -3.37 -6.43
CA ALA A 518 21.99 -2.53 -6.98
C ALA A 518 21.43 -1.53 -5.98
N VAL A 519 21.24 -1.94 -4.72
CA VAL A 519 20.67 -1.10 -3.66
C VAL A 519 21.62 0.05 -3.31
N GLU A 520 22.90 -0.25 -3.11
CA GLU A 520 23.90 0.76 -2.77
C GLU A 520 24.14 1.74 -3.93
N ASN A 521 24.27 1.23 -5.17
CA ASN A 521 24.44 2.09 -6.34
C ASN A 521 23.21 2.92 -6.67
N PHE A 522 22.01 2.47 -6.30
CA PHE A 522 20.81 3.28 -6.39
C PHE A 522 20.84 4.46 -5.42
N CYS A 523 21.33 4.30 -4.21
CA CYS A 523 21.42 5.37 -3.21
C CYS A 523 22.41 6.49 -3.61
N ARG A 524 23.36 6.19 -4.49
CA ARG A 524 24.38 7.14 -4.96
C ARG A 524 23.82 8.07 -6.06
N SER A 525 24.44 9.24 -6.20
CA SER A 525 24.17 10.14 -7.34
C SER A 525 24.65 9.49 -8.66
N PHE A 526 24.04 9.91 -9.77
CA PHE A 526 24.48 9.45 -11.09
C PHE A 526 25.95 9.80 -11.37
N ALA A 527 26.69 8.83 -11.93
CA ALA A 527 28.07 8.98 -12.39
C ALA A 527 28.22 8.23 -13.71
N PHE A 528 27.87 8.89 -14.83
CA PHE A 528 27.83 8.28 -16.17
C PHE A 528 29.21 8.06 -16.77
N ASP A 529 30.20 8.88 -16.39
CA ASP A 529 31.54 8.90 -16.96
C ASP A 529 32.62 8.33 -16.02
N ASP A 530 32.24 7.75 -14.88
CA ASP A 530 33.15 7.17 -13.89
C ASP A 530 33.31 5.66 -14.13
N PRO A 531 34.45 5.20 -14.67
CA PRO A 531 34.70 3.80 -14.95
C PRO A 531 34.79 2.94 -13.67
N GLU A 532 35.06 3.54 -12.51
CA GLU A 532 35.08 2.85 -11.22
C GLU A 532 33.67 2.62 -10.66
N LYS A 533 32.64 3.27 -11.25
CA LYS A 533 31.24 3.17 -10.82
C LYS A 533 30.31 2.76 -11.97
N PRO A 534 30.50 1.59 -12.59
CA PRO A 534 29.78 1.18 -13.81
C PRO A 534 28.27 1.03 -13.61
N TYR A 535 27.79 0.93 -12.38
CA TYR A 535 26.38 0.77 -12.05
C TYR A 535 25.76 2.01 -11.36
N ALA A 536 26.50 3.11 -11.27
CA ALA A 536 25.95 4.37 -10.75
C ALA A 536 24.82 4.96 -11.61
N SER A 537 24.56 4.37 -12.79
CA SER A 537 23.46 4.70 -13.71
C SER A 537 22.14 3.97 -13.40
N ILE A 538 22.06 3.18 -12.32
CA ILE A 538 20.79 2.57 -11.90
C ILE A 538 19.81 3.68 -11.53
N ALA A 539 18.74 3.79 -12.32
CA ALA A 539 17.70 4.81 -12.21
C ALA A 539 16.42 4.26 -11.59
N PHE A 540 16.13 2.98 -11.82
CA PHE A 540 14.92 2.32 -11.34
C PHE A 540 15.28 1.13 -10.47
N LEU A 541 14.69 1.05 -9.25
CA LEU A 541 14.61 -0.18 -8.47
C LEU A 541 13.23 -0.78 -8.67
N VAL A 542 13.18 -1.99 -9.19
CA VAL A 542 11.95 -2.74 -9.41
C VAL A 542 11.80 -3.78 -8.31
N VAL A 543 10.75 -3.64 -7.50
CA VAL A 543 10.56 -4.43 -6.29
C VAL A 543 9.15 -5.05 -6.23
N CYS A 544 8.98 -6.09 -5.42
CA CYS A 544 7.67 -6.64 -5.11
C CYS A 544 7.23 -6.23 -3.69
N ASP A 545 7.94 -6.70 -2.67
CA ASP A 545 7.68 -6.40 -1.25
C ASP A 545 8.92 -5.84 -0.53
N MET A 546 10.09 -6.12 -1.06
CA MET A 546 11.35 -5.62 -0.51
C MET A 546 11.46 -4.11 -0.67
N LEU A 547 12.16 -3.48 0.25
CA LEU A 547 12.47 -2.04 0.26
C LEU A 547 11.26 -1.08 0.40
N LEU A 548 10.03 -1.60 0.48
CA LEU A 548 8.84 -0.77 0.74
C LEU A 548 8.86 -0.13 2.13
N THR A 549 9.51 -0.80 3.06
CA THR A 549 9.62 -0.35 4.45
C THR A 549 11.07 -0.53 4.91
N GLY A 550 11.60 0.36 5.75
CA GLY A 550 12.97 0.28 6.30
C GLY A 550 14.09 0.76 5.36
N PHE A 551 13.85 0.95 4.10
CA PHE A 551 14.83 1.44 3.13
C PHE A 551 14.96 2.97 3.19
N ASP A 552 16.17 3.49 3.21
CA ASP A 552 16.44 4.93 3.23
C ASP A 552 17.27 5.37 2.01
N ALA A 553 16.60 5.95 1.04
CA ALA A 553 17.19 6.46 -0.20
C ALA A 553 16.69 7.88 -0.50
N PRO A 554 17.30 8.93 0.06
CA PRO A 554 16.88 10.32 -0.18
C PRO A 554 16.87 10.72 -1.68
N ILE A 555 17.63 10.02 -2.51
CA ILE A 555 17.67 10.21 -3.97
C ILE A 555 16.40 9.70 -4.68
N GLU A 556 15.63 8.82 -4.06
CA GLU A 556 14.35 8.35 -4.59
C GLU A 556 13.34 9.49 -4.54
N GLN A 557 12.84 9.93 -5.69
CA GLN A 557 11.87 11.02 -5.80
C GLN A 557 10.49 10.54 -6.23
N VAL A 558 10.41 9.48 -7.01
CA VAL A 558 9.14 8.95 -7.50
C VAL A 558 8.98 7.48 -7.18
N MET A 559 7.77 7.10 -6.79
CA MET A 559 7.33 5.72 -6.64
C MET A 559 6.19 5.44 -7.62
N TYR A 560 6.38 4.45 -8.47
CA TYR A 560 5.37 3.93 -9.38
C TYR A 560 4.70 2.70 -8.77
N LEU A 561 3.39 2.74 -8.54
CA LEU A 561 2.63 1.69 -7.88
C LEU A 561 1.81 0.88 -8.89
N ASP A 562 2.17 -0.38 -9.07
CA ASP A 562 1.38 -1.38 -9.78
C ASP A 562 1.11 -2.60 -8.90
N LYS A 563 0.73 -2.34 -7.67
CA LYS A 563 0.41 -3.33 -6.65
C LYS A 563 -0.66 -2.81 -5.71
N ARG A 564 -1.63 -3.66 -5.36
CA ARG A 564 -2.57 -3.36 -4.28
C ARG A 564 -1.83 -3.45 -2.94
N ILE A 565 -1.67 -2.32 -2.29
CA ILE A 565 -0.97 -2.20 -1.01
C ILE A 565 -1.99 -1.81 0.06
N ARG A 566 -1.88 -2.41 1.25
CA ARG A 566 -2.75 -2.07 2.39
C ARG A 566 -2.43 -0.67 2.93
N GLU A 567 -3.41 -0.01 3.53
CA GLU A 567 -3.37 1.39 4.01
C GLU A 567 -2.08 1.77 4.77
N HIS A 568 -1.73 1.04 5.84
CA HIS A 568 -0.54 1.33 6.63
C HIS A 568 0.77 1.08 5.86
N THR A 569 0.83 0.00 5.07
CA THR A 569 2.00 -0.31 4.23
C THR A 569 2.11 0.69 3.08
N LEU A 570 0.98 1.18 2.55
CA LEU A 570 0.96 2.21 1.52
C LEU A 570 1.60 3.50 2.03
N LEU A 571 1.20 3.99 3.21
CA LEU A 571 1.81 5.19 3.80
C LEU A 571 3.30 5.02 4.08
N GLN A 572 3.73 3.84 4.52
CA GLN A 572 5.14 3.55 4.72
C GLN A 572 5.94 3.52 3.43
N ALA A 573 5.35 3.01 2.35
CA ALA A 573 5.96 2.99 1.03
C ALA A 573 6.10 4.40 0.47
N ILE A 574 5.01 5.16 0.43
CA ILE A 574 5.03 6.52 -0.13
C ILE A 574 5.95 7.47 0.65
N ALA A 575 6.11 7.26 1.96
CA ALA A 575 7.05 8.02 2.80
C ALA A 575 8.53 7.78 2.45
N ARG A 576 8.85 6.93 1.45
CA ARG A 576 10.20 6.82 0.89
C ARG A 576 10.52 8.00 -0.02
N THR A 577 9.53 8.47 -0.77
CA THR A 577 9.71 9.56 -1.74
C THR A 577 9.83 10.94 -1.07
N ASN A 578 9.45 11.10 0.20
CA ASN A 578 9.43 12.40 0.89
C ASN A 578 10.69 12.73 1.69
N ARG A 579 11.77 11.96 1.54
CA ARG A 579 13.05 12.23 2.20
C ARG A 579 13.70 13.49 1.65
N VAL A 580 14.24 14.30 2.55
CA VAL A 580 14.93 15.54 2.21
C VAL A 580 16.26 15.25 1.54
N LYS A 581 16.51 15.88 0.41
CA LYS A 581 17.81 15.91 -0.28
C LYS A 581 17.97 17.22 -1.02
N LYS A 582 19.19 17.75 -1.07
CA LYS A 582 19.50 18.99 -1.79
C LYS A 582 18.96 18.96 -3.23
N GLY A 583 18.19 19.98 -3.59
CA GLY A 583 17.55 20.10 -4.91
C GLY A 583 16.24 19.36 -5.06
N LYS A 584 15.83 18.54 -4.09
CA LYS A 584 14.55 17.83 -4.09
C LYS A 584 13.50 18.69 -3.39
N ARG A 585 12.45 19.05 -4.10
CA ARG A 585 11.36 19.89 -3.56
C ARG A 585 10.14 19.08 -3.14
N ARG A 586 9.88 17.94 -3.79
CA ARG A 586 8.68 17.12 -3.60
C ARG A 586 8.99 15.65 -3.89
N GLY A 587 8.19 14.76 -3.29
CA GLY A 587 8.09 13.36 -3.71
C GLY A 587 6.92 13.17 -4.68
N TYR A 588 6.95 12.10 -5.47
CA TYR A 588 5.87 11.74 -6.39
C TYR A 588 5.43 10.29 -6.16
N VAL A 589 4.14 10.07 -6.22
CA VAL A 589 3.55 8.74 -6.25
C VAL A 589 2.64 8.65 -7.45
N VAL A 590 2.95 7.75 -8.37
CA VAL A 590 2.15 7.51 -9.58
C VAL A 590 1.53 6.12 -9.46
N ASP A 591 0.21 6.06 -9.44
CA ASP A 591 -0.57 4.86 -9.16
C ASP A 591 -1.30 4.35 -10.40
N TYR A 592 -0.99 3.12 -10.82
CA TYR A 592 -1.59 2.45 -11.98
C TYR A 592 -2.72 1.46 -11.62
N ILE A 593 -3.05 1.32 -10.34
CA ILE A 593 -4.09 0.38 -9.86
C ILE A 593 -5.38 1.08 -9.43
N GLY A 594 -5.32 2.39 -9.17
CA GLY A 594 -6.48 3.15 -8.68
C GLY A 594 -6.66 3.02 -7.16
N LEU A 595 -5.58 3.18 -6.41
CA LEU A 595 -5.57 3.14 -4.93
C LEU A 595 -6.13 4.41 -4.29
N THR A 596 -6.68 5.35 -5.06
CA THR A 596 -7.11 6.68 -4.59
C THR A 596 -7.99 6.62 -3.34
N HIS A 597 -8.97 5.71 -3.29
CA HIS A 597 -9.82 5.54 -2.11
C HIS A 597 -9.04 5.03 -0.90
N HIS A 598 -8.17 4.06 -1.06
CA HIS A 598 -7.34 3.52 0.02
C HIS A 598 -6.34 4.55 0.53
N LEU A 599 -5.82 5.38 -0.37
CA LEU A 599 -4.91 6.46 -0.01
C LEU A 599 -5.63 7.58 0.73
N THR A 600 -6.82 7.99 0.27
CA THR A 600 -7.64 8.99 0.96
C THR A 600 -8.03 8.51 2.36
N ASP A 601 -8.48 7.28 2.49
CA ASP A 601 -8.79 6.66 3.77
C ASP A 601 -7.57 6.63 4.70
N ALA A 602 -6.41 6.24 4.17
CA ALA A 602 -5.17 6.17 4.93
C ALA A 602 -4.70 7.57 5.37
N LEU A 603 -4.69 8.54 4.46
CA LEU A 603 -4.28 9.91 4.78
C LEU A 603 -5.21 10.57 5.79
N THR A 604 -6.52 10.35 5.66
CA THR A 604 -7.49 10.88 6.62
C THR A 604 -7.26 10.32 8.02
N LEU A 605 -6.95 9.03 8.13
CA LEU A 605 -6.66 8.40 9.41
C LEU A 605 -5.36 8.91 10.06
N TYR A 606 -4.34 9.23 9.25
CA TYR A 606 -3.00 9.51 9.77
C TYR A 606 -2.56 10.99 9.67
N ALA A 607 -3.20 11.77 8.83
CA ALA A 607 -2.89 13.19 8.64
C ALA A 607 -3.88 14.14 9.31
N ALA A 608 -5.15 13.73 9.48
CA ALA A 608 -6.21 14.58 10.02
C ALA A 608 -6.04 14.90 11.52
N THR A 609 -6.56 16.03 11.94
CA THR A 609 -6.71 16.39 13.36
C THR A 609 -7.70 15.45 14.05
N ASP A 610 -7.62 15.33 15.38
CA ASP A 610 -8.46 14.40 16.14
C ASP A 610 -9.98 14.63 15.91
N GLU A 611 -10.40 15.87 15.72
CA GLU A 611 -11.79 16.24 15.41
C GLU A 611 -12.24 15.81 14.01
N GLN A 612 -11.33 15.85 13.02
CA GLN A 612 -11.62 15.39 11.65
C GLN A 612 -11.65 13.86 11.56
N GLN A 613 -10.94 13.14 12.43
CA GLN A 613 -10.99 11.69 12.50
C GLN A 613 -12.36 11.15 12.93
N GLU A 614 -13.08 11.85 13.81
CA GLU A 614 -14.45 11.48 14.21
C GLU A 614 -15.47 11.73 13.08
N LEU A 615 -15.33 12.81 12.32
CA LEU A 615 -16.23 13.14 11.21
C LEU A 615 -16.07 12.19 10.01
N VAL A 616 -14.86 11.78 9.70
CA VAL A 616 -14.56 10.93 8.53
C VAL A 616 -14.88 9.47 8.78
N SER A 617 -14.81 9.00 10.04
CA SER A 617 -15.29 7.65 10.39
C SER A 617 -16.79 7.48 10.12
N GLY A 618 -17.55 8.58 10.03
CA GLY A 618 -18.98 8.61 9.66
C GLY A 618 -19.28 8.75 8.15
N LEU A 619 -18.30 9.11 7.33
CA LEU A 619 -18.52 9.46 5.91
C LEU A 619 -18.19 8.36 4.89
N LYS A 620 -17.76 7.15 5.31
CA LYS A 620 -17.64 6.02 4.39
C LYS A 620 -19.00 5.69 3.83
N ASN A 621 -19.17 5.82 2.53
CA ASN A 621 -20.40 5.43 1.84
C ASN A 621 -20.47 3.88 1.78
N LEU A 622 -20.72 3.28 2.96
CA LEU A 622 -20.83 1.84 3.17
C LEU A 622 -22.17 1.28 2.65
N SER A 623 -23.05 2.16 2.19
CA SER A 623 -24.39 1.78 1.72
C SER A 623 -24.38 0.88 0.48
N SER A 624 -23.33 0.93 -0.33
CA SER A 624 -23.17 0.05 -1.50
C SER A 624 -22.58 -1.31 -1.16
N GLU A 625 -21.76 -1.45 -0.11
CA GLU A 625 -21.10 -2.71 0.25
C GLU A 625 -21.95 -3.61 1.15
N VAL A 626 -22.91 -3.03 1.90
CA VAL A 626 -23.81 -3.80 2.77
C VAL A 626 -24.68 -4.80 1.99
N PRO A 627 -25.33 -4.43 0.87
CA PRO A 627 -26.05 -5.38 0.04
C PRO A 627 -25.14 -6.50 -0.53
N VAL A 628 -23.93 -6.16 -0.94
CA VAL A 628 -22.95 -7.12 -1.46
C VAL A 628 -22.52 -8.11 -0.38
N LEU A 629 -22.33 -7.66 0.85
CA LEU A 629 -22.03 -8.55 2.00
C LEU A 629 -23.21 -9.51 2.25
N GLN A 630 -24.45 -8.99 2.21
CA GLN A 630 -25.66 -9.78 2.40
C GLN A 630 -25.80 -10.85 1.33
N GLU A 631 -25.63 -10.49 0.05
CA GLU A 631 -25.69 -11.44 -1.07
C GLU A 631 -24.63 -12.53 -0.94
N ARG A 632 -23.36 -12.16 -0.64
CA ARG A 632 -22.26 -13.10 -0.46
C ARG A 632 -22.50 -14.06 0.70
N TYR A 633 -23.10 -13.57 1.79
CA TYR A 633 -23.50 -14.41 2.91
C TYR A 633 -24.62 -15.37 2.54
N GLN A 634 -25.67 -14.92 1.86
CA GLN A 634 -26.77 -15.76 1.41
C GLN A 634 -26.29 -16.85 0.45
N ARG A 635 -25.36 -16.53 -0.44
CA ARG A 635 -24.76 -17.51 -1.35
C ARG A 635 -24.06 -18.66 -0.62
N LEU A 636 -23.37 -18.35 0.51
CA LEU A 636 -22.79 -19.38 1.37
C LEU A 636 -23.84 -20.28 2.01
N LEU A 637 -24.93 -19.71 2.52
CA LEU A 637 -26.02 -20.48 3.11
C LEU A 637 -26.72 -21.35 2.07
N GLN A 638 -26.97 -20.82 0.87
CA GLN A 638 -27.61 -21.55 -0.24
C GLN A 638 -26.76 -22.74 -0.71
N LEU A 639 -25.44 -22.61 -0.73
CA LEU A 639 -24.55 -23.73 -1.09
C LEU A 639 -24.83 -24.97 -0.23
N PHE A 640 -24.95 -24.79 1.07
CA PHE A 640 -25.22 -25.91 2.00
C PHE A 640 -26.70 -26.31 2.04
N ALA A 641 -27.60 -25.35 1.86
CA ALA A 641 -29.03 -25.64 1.81
C ALA A 641 -29.40 -26.53 0.60
N SER A 642 -28.79 -26.30 -0.57
CA SER A 642 -28.93 -27.13 -1.76
C SER A 642 -28.49 -28.61 -1.53
N HIS A 643 -27.60 -28.83 -0.56
CA HIS A 643 -27.10 -30.14 -0.16
C HIS A 643 -27.74 -30.65 1.15
N LYS A 644 -28.91 -30.08 1.53
CA LYS A 644 -29.77 -30.54 2.65
C LYS A 644 -29.21 -30.30 4.06
N VAL A 645 -28.19 -29.48 4.24
CA VAL A 645 -27.73 -29.06 5.55
C VAL A 645 -28.63 -27.94 6.08
N ARG A 646 -29.79 -28.30 6.61
CA ARG A 646 -30.88 -27.36 6.94
C ARG A 646 -30.63 -26.49 8.15
N GLN A 647 -29.90 -26.96 9.16
CA GLN A 647 -29.63 -26.25 10.40
C GLN A 647 -28.34 -25.38 10.35
N LEU A 648 -27.74 -25.19 9.19
CA LEU A 648 -26.57 -24.36 9.02
C LEU A 648 -26.81 -22.88 9.40
N PRO A 649 -27.94 -22.25 9.04
CA PRO A 649 -28.21 -20.87 9.44
C PRO A 649 -28.21 -20.70 10.98
N GLU A 650 -28.87 -21.60 11.71
CA GLU A 650 -28.91 -21.58 13.17
C GLU A 650 -27.54 -21.82 13.78
N PHE A 651 -26.76 -22.73 13.18
CA PHE A 651 -25.37 -22.97 13.59
C PHE A 651 -24.51 -21.73 13.40
N VAL A 652 -24.47 -21.14 12.19
CA VAL A 652 -23.57 -20.00 11.93
C VAL A 652 -23.94 -18.76 12.76
N GLU A 653 -25.21 -18.58 13.08
CA GLU A 653 -25.69 -17.50 13.92
C GLU A 653 -25.57 -17.81 15.44
N GLY A 654 -25.17 -19.03 15.82
CA GLY A 654 -24.96 -19.43 17.22
C GLY A 654 -26.26 -19.63 18.00
N ARG A 655 -27.34 -20.01 17.32
CA ARG A 655 -28.69 -20.18 17.89
C ARG A 655 -29.05 -21.63 18.29
N LEU A 656 -28.16 -22.61 18.06
CA LEU A 656 -28.39 -23.98 18.47
C LEU A 656 -28.30 -24.15 20.00
N ALA A 657 -29.06 -25.07 20.54
CA ALA A 657 -29.27 -25.19 21.98
C ALA A 657 -28.09 -25.80 22.76
N ASN A 658 -27.26 -26.61 22.09
CA ASN A 658 -26.14 -27.30 22.74
C ASN A 658 -25.00 -27.64 21.79
N VAL A 659 -23.85 -28.02 22.34
CA VAL A 659 -22.63 -28.37 21.61
C VAL A 659 -22.80 -29.63 20.72
N GLU A 660 -23.68 -30.55 21.11
CA GLU A 660 -23.94 -31.78 20.33
C GLU A 660 -24.62 -31.47 19.02
N GLN A 661 -25.56 -30.51 19.03
CA GLN A 661 -26.20 -30.01 17.80
C GLN A 661 -25.22 -29.23 16.90
N ASP A 662 -24.38 -28.38 17.50
CA ASP A 662 -23.30 -27.71 16.79
C ASP A 662 -22.39 -28.73 16.07
N ALA A 663 -21.98 -29.78 16.79
CA ALA A 663 -21.11 -30.83 16.24
C ALA A 663 -21.80 -31.64 15.12
N ALA A 664 -23.09 -31.91 15.23
CA ALA A 664 -23.85 -32.61 14.20
C ALA A 664 -23.91 -31.80 12.91
N VAL A 665 -24.20 -30.49 12.99
CA VAL A 665 -24.25 -29.60 11.81
C VAL A 665 -22.89 -29.47 11.14
N VAL A 666 -21.82 -29.32 11.94
CA VAL A 666 -20.45 -29.27 11.40
C VAL A 666 -20.12 -30.59 10.70
N HIS A 667 -20.50 -31.73 11.28
CA HIS A 667 -20.27 -33.03 10.67
C HIS A 667 -21.00 -33.17 9.30
N GLU A 668 -22.27 -32.75 9.23
CA GLU A 668 -23.04 -32.76 7.98
C GLU A 668 -22.42 -31.79 6.95
N ALA A 669 -22.08 -30.57 7.34
CA ALA A 669 -21.45 -29.61 6.44
C ALA A 669 -20.11 -30.11 5.90
N VAL A 670 -19.26 -30.66 6.78
CA VAL A 670 -17.96 -31.23 6.36
C VAL A 670 -18.15 -32.43 5.47
N LYS A 671 -19.21 -33.26 5.67
CA LYS A 671 -19.53 -34.37 4.79
C LYS A 671 -19.89 -33.92 3.37
N VAL A 672 -20.62 -32.84 3.22
CA VAL A 672 -20.89 -32.20 1.92
C VAL A 672 -19.61 -31.73 1.24
N LEU A 673 -18.68 -31.17 2.00
CA LEU A 673 -17.39 -30.71 1.51
C LEU A 673 -16.38 -31.83 1.20
N LYS A 674 -16.80 -33.10 1.26
CA LYS A 674 -16.06 -34.23 0.70
C LYS A 674 -15.90 -34.09 -0.80
N ASP A 675 -16.89 -33.56 -1.48
CA ASP A 675 -16.81 -33.19 -2.89
C ASP A 675 -15.86 -32.02 -3.07
N GLU A 676 -14.85 -32.21 -3.91
CA GLU A 676 -13.77 -31.20 -4.11
C GLU A 676 -14.28 -29.93 -4.78
N LYS A 677 -15.26 -30.06 -5.68
CA LYS A 677 -15.88 -28.92 -6.37
C LYS A 677 -16.65 -28.06 -5.38
N ILE A 678 -17.50 -28.68 -4.55
CA ILE A 678 -18.28 -27.98 -3.52
C ILE A 678 -17.33 -27.32 -2.50
N ARG A 679 -16.26 -28.04 -2.12
CA ARG A 679 -15.22 -27.49 -1.22
C ARG A 679 -14.50 -26.30 -1.83
N ALA A 680 -14.18 -26.36 -3.12
CA ALA A 680 -13.57 -25.25 -3.84
C ALA A 680 -14.51 -24.03 -3.95
N ASP A 681 -15.79 -24.26 -4.30
CA ASP A 681 -16.80 -23.18 -4.35
C ASP A 681 -16.98 -22.53 -2.97
N PHE A 682 -17.04 -23.33 -1.92
CA PHE A 682 -17.15 -22.85 -0.55
C PHE A 682 -15.95 -21.98 -0.15
N ASP A 683 -14.71 -22.40 -0.44
CA ASP A 683 -13.51 -21.62 -0.16
C ASP A 683 -13.51 -20.25 -0.89
N VAL A 684 -13.95 -20.23 -2.16
CA VAL A 684 -14.07 -18.99 -2.94
C VAL A 684 -15.16 -18.08 -2.38
N TYR A 685 -16.34 -18.61 -2.11
CA TYR A 685 -17.46 -17.81 -1.60
C TYR A 685 -17.16 -17.27 -0.21
N LEU A 686 -16.53 -18.08 0.65
CA LEU A 686 -16.13 -17.64 1.98
C LEU A 686 -15.07 -16.51 1.91
N LYS A 687 -14.08 -16.62 1.05
CA LYS A 687 -13.09 -15.54 0.84
C LYS A 687 -13.74 -14.25 0.37
N LYS A 688 -14.66 -14.31 -0.59
CA LYS A 688 -15.39 -13.12 -1.05
C LYS A 688 -16.24 -12.49 0.06
N PHE A 689 -16.92 -13.31 0.85
CA PHE A 689 -17.70 -12.86 2.00
C PHE A 689 -16.81 -12.19 3.06
N LEU A 690 -15.69 -12.82 3.42
CA LEU A 690 -14.74 -12.24 4.38
C LEU A 690 -14.15 -10.92 3.89
N THR A 691 -13.84 -10.80 2.60
CA THR A 691 -13.36 -9.54 2.01
C THR A 691 -14.40 -8.42 2.11
N SER A 692 -15.69 -8.71 1.83
CA SER A 692 -16.76 -7.71 2.03
C SER A 692 -16.94 -7.33 3.50
N LEU A 693 -16.84 -8.30 4.39
CA LEU A 693 -16.94 -8.06 5.83
C LEU A 693 -15.80 -7.18 6.34
N ASP A 694 -14.58 -7.38 5.82
CA ASP A 694 -13.42 -6.53 6.12
C ASP A 694 -13.61 -5.08 5.69
N ILE A 695 -14.21 -4.87 4.52
CA ILE A 695 -14.49 -3.52 4.01
C ILE A 695 -15.51 -2.81 4.92
N ILE A 696 -16.51 -3.54 5.44
CA ILE A 696 -17.61 -2.95 6.23
C ILE A 696 -17.23 -2.77 7.71
N LEU A 697 -16.42 -3.64 8.27
CA LEU A 697 -15.98 -3.49 9.67
C LEU A 697 -15.03 -2.28 9.81
N PRO A 698 -15.18 -1.44 10.85
CA PRO A 698 -15.92 -1.65 12.11
C PRO A 698 -17.39 -1.17 12.13
N HIS A 699 -17.98 -0.83 10.99
CA HIS A 699 -19.35 -0.32 10.93
C HIS A 699 -20.38 -1.32 11.51
N ALA A 700 -21.41 -0.80 12.19
CA ALA A 700 -22.43 -1.60 12.89
C ALA A 700 -23.12 -2.64 11.99
N ALA A 701 -23.31 -2.35 10.70
CA ALA A 701 -23.89 -3.28 9.73
C ALA A 701 -23.05 -4.56 9.53
N GLY A 702 -21.74 -4.55 9.81
CA GLY A 702 -20.87 -5.73 9.77
C GLY A 702 -20.95 -6.61 11.02
N HIS A 703 -21.42 -6.07 12.14
CA HIS A 703 -21.42 -6.79 13.43
C HIS A 703 -22.21 -8.10 13.42
N PRO A 704 -23.41 -8.21 12.80
CA PRO A 704 -24.15 -9.45 12.74
C PRO A 704 -23.41 -10.60 12.05
N TYR A 705 -22.46 -10.29 11.16
CA TYR A 705 -21.74 -11.28 10.35
C TYR A 705 -20.44 -11.77 11.00
N ARG A 706 -20.02 -11.24 12.14
CA ARG A 706 -18.79 -11.68 12.85
C ARG A 706 -18.86 -13.11 13.33
N VAL A 707 -19.98 -13.51 13.95
CA VAL A 707 -20.18 -14.89 14.42
C VAL A 707 -20.30 -15.85 13.25
N PRO A 708 -21.13 -15.58 12.23
CA PRO A 708 -21.17 -16.37 11.00
C PRO A 708 -19.80 -16.56 10.35
N ALA A 709 -19.02 -15.50 10.19
CA ALA A 709 -17.69 -15.57 9.59
C ALA A 709 -16.75 -16.55 10.33
N LYS A 710 -16.75 -16.47 11.67
CA LYS A 710 -15.95 -17.36 12.51
C LYS A 710 -16.38 -18.82 12.37
N ARG A 711 -17.68 -19.09 12.39
CA ARG A 711 -18.24 -20.46 12.33
C ARG A 711 -18.11 -21.09 10.94
N LEU A 712 -18.29 -20.31 9.88
CA LEU A 712 -18.02 -20.76 8.51
C LEU A 712 -16.51 -21.04 8.28
N GLY A 713 -15.63 -20.19 8.81
CA GLY A 713 -14.19 -20.42 8.79
C GLY A 713 -13.79 -21.72 9.52
N TYR A 714 -14.48 -22.04 10.61
CA TYR A 714 -14.27 -23.29 11.34
C TYR A 714 -14.63 -24.51 10.51
N ILE A 715 -15.77 -24.48 9.77
CA ILE A 715 -16.19 -25.59 8.87
C ILE A 715 -15.12 -25.81 7.79
N LEU A 716 -14.62 -24.74 7.17
CA LEU A 716 -13.56 -24.86 6.15
C LEU A 716 -12.28 -25.47 6.71
N ARG A 717 -11.89 -25.09 7.90
CA ARG A 717 -10.71 -25.63 8.57
C ARG A 717 -10.85 -27.13 8.83
N VAL A 718 -11.97 -27.57 9.41
CA VAL A 718 -12.23 -28.99 9.69
C VAL A 718 -12.28 -29.80 8.39
N ALA A 719 -12.86 -29.23 7.33
CA ALA A 719 -12.88 -29.88 6.02
C ALA A 719 -11.46 -30.06 5.43
N LYS A 720 -10.61 -29.03 5.51
CA LYS A 720 -9.21 -29.09 5.05
C LYS A 720 -8.35 -30.06 5.86
N GLU A 721 -8.58 -30.15 7.17
CA GLU A 721 -7.90 -31.14 8.03
C GLU A 721 -8.32 -32.58 7.73
N ARG A 722 -9.62 -32.79 7.43
CA ARG A 722 -10.20 -34.11 7.19
C ARG A 722 -9.92 -34.66 5.80
N TYR A 723 -9.99 -33.78 4.81
CA TYR A 723 -9.72 -34.07 3.41
C TYR A 723 -8.42 -33.40 3.03
N LYS A 724 -7.27 -34.05 3.35
CA LYS A 724 -5.97 -33.56 2.91
C LYS A 724 -6.03 -33.39 1.41
N ASP A 725 -6.02 -32.14 0.96
CA ASP A 725 -5.85 -31.83 -0.45
C ASP A 725 -4.42 -32.28 -0.82
N ASP A 726 -4.30 -33.48 -1.40
CA ASP A 726 -3.08 -33.87 -2.08
C ASP A 726 -2.84 -32.81 -3.13
N SER A 727 -1.68 -32.15 -3.07
CA SER A 727 -1.32 -31.06 -3.96
C SER A 727 -1.32 -31.59 -5.39
N LEU A 728 -2.38 -31.25 -6.15
CA LEU A 728 -2.41 -31.45 -7.60
C LEU A 728 -1.17 -30.77 -8.19
N ASP A 729 -0.39 -31.51 -8.98
CA ASP A 729 0.77 -30.94 -9.67
C ASP A 729 0.28 -30.06 -10.82
N LEU A 730 0.11 -28.77 -10.52
CA LEU A 730 -0.33 -27.73 -11.45
C LEU A 730 0.87 -26.93 -12.01
N GLY A 731 2.09 -27.43 -11.88
CA GLY A 731 3.31 -26.69 -12.22
C GLY A 731 3.30 -26.08 -13.62
N ASP A 732 2.88 -26.85 -14.63
CA ASP A 732 2.82 -26.39 -16.02
C ASP A 732 1.60 -25.53 -16.36
N ALA A 733 0.53 -25.64 -15.58
CA ALA A 733 -0.73 -24.94 -15.90
C ALA A 733 -0.59 -23.43 -15.81
N GLY A 734 0.18 -22.90 -14.86
CA GLY A 734 0.36 -21.47 -14.68
C GLY A 734 1.04 -20.78 -15.84
N GLN A 735 2.04 -21.40 -16.43
CA GLN A 735 2.71 -20.84 -17.59
C GLN A 735 1.78 -20.78 -18.80
N LYS A 736 1.06 -21.87 -19.08
CA LYS A 736 0.11 -21.96 -20.20
C LYS A 736 -1.04 -20.97 -20.09
N VAL A 737 -1.59 -20.77 -18.88
CA VAL A 737 -2.65 -19.74 -18.64
C VAL A 737 -2.11 -18.34 -18.86
N ARG A 738 -0.91 -18.02 -18.38
CA ARG A 738 -0.29 -16.69 -18.60
C ARG A 738 0.02 -16.45 -20.08
N GLU A 739 0.49 -17.45 -20.81
CA GLU A 739 0.70 -17.34 -22.25
C GLU A 739 -0.62 -17.05 -22.97
N LEU A 740 -1.69 -17.74 -22.58
CA LEU A 740 -3.02 -17.54 -23.13
C LEU A 740 -3.59 -16.12 -22.83
N ILE A 741 -3.40 -15.64 -21.61
CA ILE A 741 -3.78 -14.25 -21.23
C ILE A 741 -3.00 -13.24 -22.08
N ASN A 742 -1.68 -13.43 -22.23
CA ASN A 742 -0.86 -12.52 -23.05
C ASN A 742 -1.28 -12.50 -24.53
N GLU A 743 -1.74 -13.62 -25.08
CA GLU A 743 -2.18 -13.71 -26.46
C GLU A 743 -3.49 -12.96 -26.71
N HIS A 744 -4.40 -12.96 -25.75
CA HIS A 744 -5.74 -12.38 -25.90
C HIS A 744 -5.94 -11.02 -25.23
N LEU A 745 -4.99 -10.54 -24.41
CA LEU A 745 -5.09 -9.25 -23.74
C LEU A 745 -4.72 -8.10 -24.69
N ILE A 746 -5.53 -7.05 -24.70
CA ILE A 746 -5.21 -5.79 -25.36
C ILE A 746 -5.06 -4.71 -24.28
N SER A 747 -4.01 -3.91 -24.37
CA SER A 747 -3.91 -2.66 -23.62
C SER A 747 -4.72 -1.57 -24.32
N LEU A 748 -5.69 -0.99 -23.65
CA LEU A 748 -6.51 0.12 -24.13
C LEU A 748 -5.84 1.49 -23.92
N GLY A 749 -4.60 1.49 -23.42
CA GLY A 749 -3.84 2.71 -23.14
C GLY A 749 -3.87 3.10 -21.67
N ILE A 750 -3.23 4.22 -21.37
CA ILE A 750 -3.12 4.75 -20.00
C ILE A 750 -3.85 6.08 -19.96
N ASN A 751 -4.84 6.14 -19.07
CA ASN A 751 -5.62 7.35 -18.83
C ASN A 751 -5.15 8.02 -17.52
N PRO A 752 -4.71 9.28 -17.54
CA PRO A 752 -4.52 10.06 -16.33
C PRO A 752 -5.89 10.33 -15.69
N LYS A 753 -6.13 9.79 -14.50
CA LYS A 753 -7.41 9.90 -13.78
C LYS A 753 -7.44 11.07 -12.81
N VAL A 754 -6.30 11.40 -12.25
CA VAL A 754 -6.14 12.47 -11.27
C VAL A 754 -4.89 13.25 -11.62
N SER A 755 -5.05 14.53 -11.88
CA SER A 755 -3.90 15.44 -12.03
C SER A 755 -3.05 15.43 -10.76
N PRO A 756 -1.74 15.73 -10.84
CA PRO A 756 -0.89 15.77 -9.66
C PRO A 756 -1.46 16.67 -8.58
N VAL A 757 -1.76 16.11 -7.40
CA VAL A 757 -2.31 16.83 -6.25
C VAL A 757 -1.37 16.70 -5.06
N GLU A 758 -1.23 17.77 -4.29
CA GLU A 758 -0.45 17.71 -3.05
C GLU A 758 -1.16 16.88 -1.99
N LEU A 759 -0.62 15.71 -1.67
CA LEU A 759 -1.21 14.74 -0.73
C LEU A 759 -1.48 15.27 0.68
N LEU A 760 -0.81 16.36 1.05
CA LEU A 760 -0.89 16.95 2.38
C LEU A 760 -1.48 18.37 2.35
N SER A 761 -2.07 18.79 1.24
CA SER A 761 -2.83 20.05 1.24
C SER A 761 -4.07 19.90 2.10
N GLU A 762 -4.43 20.93 2.86
CA GLU A 762 -5.64 20.94 3.72
C GLU A 762 -6.92 20.59 2.95
N ASP A 763 -6.91 20.88 1.66
CA ASP A 763 -7.99 20.65 0.72
C ASP A 763 -7.77 19.44 -0.20
N PHE A 764 -6.78 18.54 0.10
CA PHE A 764 -6.52 17.35 -0.73
C PHE A 764 -7.78 16.47 -0.90
N ILE A 765 -8.46 16.16 0.20
CA ILE A 765 -9.70 15.37 0.19
C ILE A 765 -10.81 16.15 -0.52
N GLU A 766 -10.88 17.44 -0.29
CA GLU A 766 -11.83 18.33 -0.91
C GLU A 766 -11.54 18.51 -2.40
N LYS A 767 -10.27 18.63 -2.81
CA LYS A 767 -9.83 18.65 -4.22
C LYS A 767 -9.95 17.30 -4.92
N LEU A 768 -9.69 16.17 -4.24
CA LEU A 768 -10.03 14.85 -4.77
C LEU A 768 -11.54 14.66 -4.95
N ASN A 769 -12.34 15.16 -4.01
CA ASN A 769 -13.80 15.18 -4.11
C ASN A 769 -14.30 16.28 -5.06
N GLN A 770 -13.55 17.40 -5.19
CA GLN A 770 -13.82 18.55 -6.07
C GLN A 770 -13.19 18.39 -7.45
N HIS A 771 -12.17 17.54 -7.63
CA HIS A 771 -11.76 17.12 -8.97
C HIS A 771 -12.78 16.19 -9.60
N ALA A 772 -13.59 15.52 -8.79
CA ALA A 772 -14.92 15.05 -9.20
C ALA A 772 -15.96 16.18 -9.26
N GLY A 773 -15.69 17.38 -8.82
CA GLY A 773 -16.65 18.47 -8.66
C GLY A 773 -16.27 19.87 -9.15
N GLY A 774 -15.04 20.19 -9.41
CA GLY A 774 -14.59 21.60 -9.63
C GLY A 774 -13.96 21.90 -10.99
N ASN A 775 -13.48 20.91 -11.72
CA ASN A 775 -13.06 21.08 -13.12
C ASN A 775 -13.91 20.14 -13.97
N ASP A 776 -14.75 20.69 -14.81
CA ASP A 776 -15.72 19.94 -15.62
C ASP A 776 -15.03 18.98 -16.59
N GLU A 777 -13.80 19.24 -17.00
CA GLU A 777 -12.95 18.33 -17.77
C GLU A 777 -12.55 17.08 -16.95
N ALA A 778 -12.16 17.24 -15.70
CA ALA A 778 -11.83 16.13 -14.81
C ALA A 778 -13.07 15.31 -14.42
N LYS A 779 -14.23 15.98 -14.21
CA LYS A 779 -15.52 15.33 -14.02
C LYS A 779 -15.92 14.48 -15.21
N ALA A 780 -15.84 15.05 -16.40
CA ALA A 780 -16.18 14.36 -17.64
C ALA A 780 -15.29 13.12 -17.84
N SER A 781 -13.98 13.25 -17.61
CA SER A 781 -13.02 12.14 -17.72
C SER A 781 -13.29 11.03 -16.67
N GLU A 782 -13.64 11.40 -15.44
CA GLU A 782 -13.96 10.44 -14.38
C GLU A 782 -15.27 9.69 -14.65
N MET A 783 -16.30 10.40 -15.13
CA MET A 783 -17.58 9.80 -15.52
C MET A 783 -17.43 8.89 -16.75
N GLU A 784 -16.70 9.31 -17.77
CA GLU A 784 -16.35 8.47 -18.92
C GLU A 784 -15.77 7.14 -18.45
N HIS A 785 -14.76 7.22 -17.57
CA HIS A 785 -14.10 6.03 -17.05
C HIS A 785 -15.04 5.14 -16.24
N ALA A 786 -15.83 5.71 -15.36
CA ALA A 786 -16.80 4.98 -14.54
C ALA A 786 -17.79 4.22 -15.43
N ILE A 787 -18.31 4.85 -16.49
CA ILE A 787 -19.23 4.24 -17.45
C ILE A 787 -18.52 3.12 -18.21
N ARG A 788 -17.34 3.38 -18.77
CA ARG A 788 -16.57 2.35 -19.53
C ARG A 788 -16.23 1.15 -18.65
N LYS A 789 -15.80 1.40 -17.39
CA LYS A 789 -15.52 0.33 -16.43
C LYS A 789 -16.78 -0.48 -16.12
N HIS A 790 -17.91 0.19 -15.87
CA HIS A 790 -19.19 -0.47 -15.63
C HIS A 790 -19.60 -1.31 -16.84
N CYS A 791 -19.55 -0.75 -18.04
CA CYS A 791 -19.85 -1.45 -19.28
C CYS A 791 -18.94 -2.68 -19.49
N THR A 792 -17.67 -2.58 -19.13
CA THR A 792 -16.71 -3.71 -19.21
C THR A 792 -17.04 -4.83 -18.22
N VAL A 793 -17.36 -4.46 -16.98
CA VAL A 793 -17.66 -5.43 -15.90
C VAL A 793 -18.95 -6.20 -16.19
N HIS A 794 -19.98 -5.52 -16.72
CA HIS A 794 -21.30 -6.08 -16.97
C HIS A 794 -21.54 -6.48 -18.45
N HIS A 795 -20.52 -6.38 -19.29
CA HIS A 795 -20.63 -6.68 -20.72
C HIS A 795 -21.22 -8.07 -20.99
N ASP A 796 -20.84 -9.07 -20.19
CA ASP A 796 -21.29 -10.45 -20.36
C ASP A 796 -22.77 -10.69 -19.95
N GLU A 797 -23.38 -9.74 -19.22
CA GLU A 797 -24.78 -9.80 -18.81
C GLU A 797 -25.71 -9.27 -19.90
N ASP A 798 -25.33 -8.22 -20.60
CA ASP A 798 -26.05 -7.65 -21.76
C ASP A 798 -25.07 -7.02 -22.77
N PRO A 799 -24.40 -7.83 -23.61
CA PRO A 799 -23.33 -7.35 -24.49
C PRO A 799 -23.76 -6.24 -25.45
N ALA A 800 -24.99 -6.31 -25.98
CA ALA A 800 -25.49 -5.33 -26.93
C ALA A 800 -25.78 -3.98 -26.25
N PHE A 801 -26.39 -3.99 -25.06
CA PHE A 801 -26.72 -2.80 -24.29
C PHE A 801 -25.44 -2.06 -23.86
N TYR A 802 -24.51 -2.78 -23.23
CA TYR A 802 -23.27 -2.14 -22.71
C TYR A 802 -22.31 -1.72 -23.84
N LYS A 803 -22.31 -2.42 -24.98
CA LYS A 803 -21.62 -1.95 -26.19
C LYS A 803 -22.21 -0.64 -26.71
N SER A 804 -23.54 -0.57 -26.79
CA SER A 804 -24.21 0.67 -27.24
C SER A 804 -23.97 1.87 -26.30
N LEU A 805 -23.86 1.62 -25.00
CA LEU A 805 -23.51 2.65 -24.02
C LEU A 805 -22.07 3.14 -24.23
N SER A 806 -21.13 2.23 -24.48
CA SER A 806 -19.74 2.61 -24.80
C SER A 806 -19.65 3.45 -26.06
N GLU A 807 -20.38 3.11 -27.12
CA GLU A 807 -20.46 3.87 -28.36
C GLU A 807 -21.09 5.27 -28.15
N LYS A 808 -22.10 5.37 -27.27
CA LYS A 808 -22.70 6.65 -26.87
C LYS A 808 -21.71 7.54 -26.12
N VAL A 809 -20.88 6.97 -25.24
CA VAL A 809 -19.80 7.73 -24.58
C VAL A 809 -18.89 8.37 -25.62
N GLU A 810 -18.45 7.62 -26.62
CA GLU A 810 -17.60 8.15 -27.71
C GLU A 810 -18.31 9.27 -28.50
N GLN A 811 -19.56 9.06 -28.85
CA GLN A 811 -20.35 10.08 -29.56
C GLN A 811 -20.51 11.38 -28.74
N LEU A 812 -20.72 11.27 -27.42
CA LEU A 812 -20.83 12.44 -26.54
C LEU A 812 -19.49 13.19 -26.44
N ILE A 813 -18.38 12.47 -26.35
CA ILE A 813 -17.05 13.07 -26.32
C ILE A 813 -16.77 13.84 -27.61
N ASP A 814 -17.06 13.24 -28.77
CA ASP A 814 -16.89 13.88 -30.05
C ASP A 814 -17.83 15.09 -30.25
N GLN A 815 -19.09 14.99 -29.79
CA GLN A 815 -20.10 16.03 -29.91
C GLN A 815 -19.80 17.24 -29.04
N TYR A 816 -19.31 17.06 -27.83
CA TYR A 816 -19.08 18.10 -26.85
C TYR A 816 -17.60 18.43 -26.64
N GLN A 817 -16.74 18.16 -27.61
CA GLN A 817 -15.31 18.43 -27.56
C GLN A 817 -15.04 19.91 -27.16
N GLY A 818 -14.37 20.11 -26.03
CA GLY A 818 -14.09 21.45 -25.47
C GLY A 818 -15.25 22.12 -24.69
N GLN A 819 -16.41 21.49 -24.55
CA GLN A 819 -17.54 21.95 -23.76
C GLN A 819 -17.73 21.01 -22.56
N TRP A 820 -16.77 21.05 -21.64
CA TRP A 820 -16.61 20.06 -20.57
C TRP A 820 -17.78 20.06 -19.56
N ASP A 821 -18.40 21.21 -19.30
CA ASP A 821 -19.60 21.36 -18.46
C ASP A 821 -20.79 20.55 -19.01
N LYS A 822 -21.06 20.67 -20.30
CA LYS A 822 -22.15 19.92 -20.95
C LYS A 822 -21.84 18.45 -21.11
N LEU A 823 -20.56 18.13 -21.41
CA LEU A 823 -20.13 16.74 -21.51
C LEU A 823 -20.30 16.04 -20.15
N ALA A 824 -19.91 16.67 -19.06
CA ALA A 824 -20.06 16.12 -17.71
C ALA A 824 -21.54 15.87 -17.34
N GLU A 825 -22.46 16.81 -17.70
CA GLU A 825 -23.90 16.61 -17.47
C GLU A 825 -24.47 15.41 -18.26
N GLU A 826 -24.09 15.28 -19.53
CA GLU A 826 -24.61 14.20 -20.38
C GLU A 826 -24.02 12.83 -19.98
N LEU A 827 -22.73 12.80 -19.60
CA LEU A 827 -22.11 11.60 -19.08
C LEU A 827 -22.70 11.17 -17.72
N GLU A 828 -23.10 12.12 -16.86
CA GLU A 828 -23.79 11.76 -15.59
C GLU A 828 -25.18 11.13 -15.86
N LYS A 829 -25.91 11.61 -16.86
CA LYS A 829 -27.16 10.95 -17.28
C LYS A 829 -26.89 9.53 -17.78
N LEU A 830 -25.84 9.37 -18.60
CA LEU A 830 -25.48 8.07 -19.14
C LEU A 830 -24.95 7.12 -18.05
N ARG A 831 -24.24 7.64 -17.04
CA ARG A 831 -23.78 6.88 -15.88
C ARG A 831 -24.95 6.30 -15.08
N LYS A 832 -26.02 7.06 -14.88
CA LYS A 832 -27.25 6.57 -14.24
C LYS A 832 -27.89 5.46 -15.04
N VAL A 833 -28.01 5.62 -16.35
CA VAL A 833 -28.53 4.59 -17.25
C VAL A 833 -27.67 3.33 -17.23
N ALA A 834 -26.34 3.48 -17.16
CA ALA A 834 -25.43 2.34 -17.05
C ALA A 834 -25.62 1.58 -15.71
N ALA A 835 -25.73 2.31 -14.59
CA ALA A 835 -25.91 1.74 -13.26
C ALA A 835 -27.26 1.04 -13.07
N GLU A 836 -28.32 1.57 -13.67
CA GLU A 836 -29.65 0.97 -13.64
C GLU A 836 -29.78 -0.26 -14.56
N GLY A 837 -28.92 -0.36 -15.58
CA GLY A 837 -29.03 -1.40 -16.61
C GLY A 837 -30.26 -1.24 -17.49
N ARG A 838 -30.56 -2.25 -18.28
CA ARG A 838 -31.74 -2.26 -19.13
C ARG A 838 -33.02 -2.40 -18.27
N GLN A 839 -33.86 -1.37 -18.24
CA GLN A 839 -35.09 -1.35 -17.46
C GLN A 839 -36.32 -1.86 -18.21
N GLN A 840 -36.36 -1.72 -19.54
CA GLN A 840 -37.51 -2.07 -20.37
C GLN A 840 -37.09 -2.88 -21.58
N GLY A 841 -37.97 -3.79 -22.05
CA GLY A 841 -37.82 -4.47 -23.33
C GLY A 841 -38.12 -3.54 -24.51
N ASP A 842 -37.71 -3.94 -25.70
CA ASP A 842 -38.09 -3.27 -26.96
C ASP A 842 -39.58 -3.55 -27.28
N GLU A 843 -40.20 -2.71 -28.10
CA GLU A 843 -41.64 -2.81 -28.42
C GLU A 843 -42.04 -4.25 -28.78
N GLY A 844 -42.86 -4.87 -27.91
CA GLY A 844 -43.41 -6.24 -28.11
C GLY A 844 -42.54 -7.38 -27.67
N MET A 845 -41.47 -7.14 -26.86
CA MET A 845 -40.65 -8.18 -26.25
C MET A 845 -40.45 -7.93 -24.76
N SER A 846 -40.22 -9.03 -24.02
CA SER A 846 -39.75 -8.94 -22.65
C SER A 846 -38.34 -8.35 -22.56
N ARG A 847 -37.92 -7.86 -21.40
CA ARG A 847 -36.57 -7.35 -21.17
C ARG A 847 -35.50 -8.40 -21.47
N GLU A 848 -35.78 -9.61 -21.03
CA GLU A 848 -34.92 -10.76 -21.23
C GLU A 848 -34.83 -11.12 -22.72
N ALA A 849 -35.96 -11.25 -23.42
CA ALA A 849 -35.98 -11.58 -24.85
C ALA A 849 -35.31 -10.51 -25.70
N THR A 850 -35.38 -9.23 -25.30
CA THR A 850 -34.68 -8.14 -25.99
C THR A 850 -33.17 -8.31 -25.91
N THR A 851 -32.65 -8.70 -24.76
CA THR A 851 -31.22 -8.95 -24.57
C THR A 851 -30.71 -10.08 -25.48
N PHE A 852 -31.45 -11.19 -25.53
CA PHE A 852 -31.12 -12.33 -26.43
C PHE A 852 -31.27 -11.92 -27.91
N PHE A 853 -32.31 -11.17 -28.25
CA PHE A 853 -32.52 -10.68 -29.60
C PHE A 853 -31.37 -9.85 -30.12
N GLU A 854 -30.95 -8.83 -29.39
CA GLU A 854 -29.88 -7.93 -29.80
C GLU A 854 -28.53 -8.65 -29.84
N HIS A 855 -28.22 -9.49 -28.87
CA HIS A 855 -26.99 -10.27 -28.87
C HIS A 855 -26.94 -11.22 -30.07
N ILE A 856 -28.00 -11.96 -30.33
CA ILE A 856 -28.04 -12.88 -31.45
C ILE A 856 -28.12 -12.16 -32.80
N ALA A 857 -28.76 -10.98 -32.85
CA ALA A 857 -28.73 -10.14 -34.06
C ALA A 857 -27.28 -9.74 -34.41
N SER A 858 -26.47 -9.36 -33.42
CA SER A 858 -25.07 -8.99 -33.63
C SER A 858 -24.21 -10.18 -34.12
N GLU A 859 -24.54 -11.40 -33.72
CA GLU A 859 -23.83 -12.62 -34.12
C GLU A 859 -24.28 -13.19 -35.49
N ALA A 860 -25.57 -13.05 -35.83
CA ALA A 860 -26.13 -13.64 -37.02
C ALA A 860 -26.02 -12.73 -38.23
N PHE A 861 -26.18 -11.43 -38.09
CA PHE A 861 -26.33 -10.48 -39.21
C PHE A 861 -25.18 -9.47 -39.25
N GLU A 862 -24.81 -9.02 -40.43
CA GLU A 862 -23.81 -7.96 -40.63
C GLU A 862 -24.26 -6.66 -39.92
N HIS A 863 -23.37 -6.12 -39.11
CA HIS A 863 -23.61 -4.93 -38.28
C HIS A 863 -24.86 -5.03 -37.36
N GLY A 864 -25.31 -6.23 -37.01
CA GLY A 864 -26.48 -6.45 -36.17
C GLY A 864 -27.82 -6.05 -36.77
N LYS A 865 -27.87 -5.76 -38.09
CA LYS A 865 -29.07 -5.29 -38.76
C LYS A 865 -29.94 -6.45 -39.24
N VAL A 866 -30.98 -6.75 -38.45
CA VAL A 866 -31.96 -7.77 -38.82
C VAL A 866 -32.84 -7.25 -39.96
N PRO A 867 -33.01 -8.01 -41.09
CA PRO A 867 -33.92 -7.65 -42.17
C PRO A 867 -35.36 -7.42 -41.70
N HIS A 868 -36.06 -6.43 -42.24
CA HIS A 868 -37.40 -6.05 -41.80
C HIS A 868 -38.40 -7.23 -41.76
N GLU A 869 -38.32 -8.11 -42.76
CA GLU A 869 -39.14 -9.32 -42.87
C GLU A 869 -38.82 -10.40 -41.85
N ALA A 870 -37.56 -10.48 -41.37
CA ALA A 870 -37.11 -11.43 -40.37
C ALA A 870 -37.33 -10.94 -38.94
N LYS A 871 -37.48 -9.65 -38.71
CA LYS A 871 -37.55 -9.03 -37.37
C LYS A 871 -38.71 -9.56 -36.53
N PRO A 872 -39.98 -9.70 -37.05
CA PRO A 872 -41.07 -10.26 -36.23
C PRO A 872 -40.87 -11.74 -35.88
N LYS A 873 -40.35 -12.53 -36.84
CA LYS A 873 -40.06 -13.96 -36.64
C LYS A 873 -38.97 -14.18 -35.62
N MET A 874 -37.93 -13.35 -35.65
CA MET A 874 -36.85 -13.43 -34.71
C MET A 874 -37.26 -12.96 -33.30
N LYS A 875 -38.15 -11.97 -33.18
CA LYS A 875 -38.74 -11.55 -31.89
C LYS A 875 -39.52 -12.70 -31.24
N ALA A 876 -40.41 -13.34 -31.98
CA ALA A 876 -41.19 -14.48 -31.49
C ALA A 876 -40.31 -15.67 -31.12
N LEU A 877 -39.24 -15.91 -31.89
CA LEU A 877 -38.27 -16.98 -31.60
C LEU A 877 -37.52 -16.70 -30.28
N MET A 878 -37.08 -15.46 -30.03
CA MET A 878 -36.36 -15.15 -28.81
C MET A 878 -37.25 -15.23 -27.55
N GLU A 879 -38.51 -14.83 -27.63
CA GLU A 879 -39.46 -15.05 -26.53
C GLU A 879 -39.62 -16.56 -26.22
N ALA A 880 -39.80 -17.39 -27.23
CA ALA A 880 -39.90 -18.82 -27.05
C ALA A 880 -38.61 -19.48 -26.49
N VAL A 881 -37.45 -18.94 -26.89
CA VAL A 881 -36.15 -19.37 -26.38
C VAL A 881 -36.00 -18.98 -24.90
N VAL A 882 -36.39 -17.78 -24.50
CA VAL A 882 -36.35 -17.34 -23.10
C VAL A 882 -37.29 -18.16 -22.25
N GLU A 883 -38.51 -18.47 -22.71
CA GLU A 883 -39.48 -19.33 -22.03
C GLU A 883 -38.89 -20.77 -21.83
N THR A 884 -38.29 -21.35 -22.87
CA THR A 884 -37.61 -22.64 -22.79
C THR A 884 -36.45 -22.62 -21.78
N LEU A 885 -35.68 -21.52 -21.74
CA LEU A 885 -34.58 -21.35 -20.79
C LEU A 885 -35.11 -21.22 -19.36
N GLN A 886 -36.15 -20.43 -19.11
CA GLN A 886 -36.74 -20.24 -17.79
C GLN A 886 -37.27 -21.53 -17.20
N GLU A 887 -37.95 -22.34 -18.02
CA GLU A 887 -38.47 -23.67 -17.64
C GLU A 887 -37.32 -24.66 -17.32
N SER A 888 -36.27 -24.66 -18.13
CA SER A 888 -35.16 -25.59 -17.98
C SER A 888 -34.27 -25.23 -16.80
N ILE A 889 -33.90 -23.93 -16.67
CA ILE A 889 -32.97 -23.40 -15.67
C ILE A 889 -33.55 -23.48 -14.25
N GLY A 890 -34.88 -23.40 -14.10
CA GLY A 890 -35.55 -23.53 -12.81
C GLY A 890 -35.41 -24.91 -12.16
N SER A 891 -34.90 -25.91 -12.91
CA SER A 891 -34.66 -27.22 -12.34
C SER A 891 -33.37 -27.29 -11.50
N ILE A 892 -33.46 -27.94 -10.34
CA ILE A 892 -32.32 -28.11 -9.42
C ILE A 892 -31.11 -28.71 -10.16
N ASP A 893 -29.93 -28.12 -9.95
CA ASP A 893 -28.62 -28.54 -10.52
C ASP A 893 -28.52 -28.45 -12.07
N TYR A 894 -29.29 -27.58 -12.70
CA TYR A 894 -29.26 -27.44 -14.16
C TYR A 894 -27.85 -27.20 -14.72
N TRP A 895 -27.12 -26.24 -14.20
CA TRP A 895 -25.76 -25.88 -14.68
C TRP A 895 -24.68 -26.89 -14.29
N HIS A 896 -24.99 -27.89 -13.48
CA HIS A 896 -24.11 -28.98 -13.11
C HIS A 896 -24.48 -30.31 -13.78
N ASN A 897 -25.59 -30.33 -14.53
CA ASN A 897 -26.07 -31.51 -15.24
C ASN A 897 -25.88 -31.37 -16.76
N SER A 898 -24.84 -32.00 -17.29
CA SER A 898 -24.48 -31.91 -18.70
C SER A 898 -25.60 -32.44 -19.62
N ASP A 899 -26.40 -33.41 -19.17
CA ASP A 899 -27.45 -33.97 -20.00
C ASP A 899 -28.68 -33.07 -20.09
N LYS A 900 -29.03 -32.37 -19.01
CA LYS A 900 -30.05 -31.33 -19.04
C LYS A 900 -29.65 -30.19 -19.97
N GLN A 901 -28.41 -29.73 -19.87
CA GLN A 901 -27.87 -28.66 -20.75
C GLN A 901 -27.85 -29.10 -22.23
N LYS A 902 -27.45 -30.35 -22.52
CA LYS A 902 -27.48 -30.88 -23.88
C LYS A 902 -28.91 -30.93 -24.42
N ARG A 903 -29.88 -31.30 -23.60
CA ARG A 903 -31.30 -31.36 -23.99
C ARG A 903 -31.81 -29.95 -24.32
N THR A 904 -31.68 -28.97 -23.44
CA THR A 904 -32.07 -27.59 -23.69
C THR A 904 -31.38 -26.98 -24.92
N ARG A 905 -30.06 -27.24 -25.05
CA ARG A 905 -29.33 -26.84 -26.25
C ARG A 905 -29.87 -27.45 -27.52
N SER A 906 -30.31 -28.70 -27.47
CA SER A 906 -30.94 -29.39 -28.63
C SER A 906 -32.32 -28.81 -28.95
N GLU A 907 -33.11 -28.45 -27.95
CA GLU A 907 -34.40 -27.75 -28.10
C GLU A 907 -34.22 -26.38 -28.76
N ILE A 908 -33.25 -25.59 -28.29
CA ILE A 908 -32.86 -24.30 -28.89
C ILE A 908 -32.41 -24.47 -30.35
N LYS A 909 -31.57 -25.47 -30.63
CA LYS A 909 -31.15 -25.78 -32.01
C LYS A 909 -32.32 -26.17 -32.93
N MET A 910 -33.28 -26.92 -32.39
CA MET A 910 -34.48 -27.29 -33.14
C MET A 910 -35.33 -26.05 -33.44
N ALA A 911 -35.54 -25.16 -32.48
CA ALA A 911 -36.23 -23.89 -32.69
C ALA A 911 -35.53 -23.02 -33.75
N LEU A 912 -34.21 -22.88 -33.69
CA LEU A 912 -33.38 -22.17 -34.68
C LEU A 912 -33.45 -22.84 -36.08
N THR A 913 -33.65 -24.17 -36.15
CA THR A 913 -33.73 -24.90 -37.40
C THR A 913 -35.13 -24.75 -38.04
N LEU A 914 -36.16 -24.64 -37.24
CA LEU A 914 -37.56 -24.49 -37.68
C LEU A 914 -37.90 -23.05 -38.15
N THR A 915 -37.08 -22.04 -37.75
CA THR A 915 -37.28 -20.67 -38.21
C THR A 915 -37.01 -20.53 -39.71
N ASP A 916 -37.76 -19.62 -40.37
CA ASP A 916 -37.53 -19.28 -41.78
C ASP A 916 -36.45 -18.20 -41.99
N ILE A 917 -35.48 -18.10 -41.09
CA ILE A 917 -34.36 -17.16 -41.16
C ILE A 917 -33.09 -17.92 -41.53
N PRO A 918 -32.59 -17.80 -42.77
CA PRO A 918 -31.45 -18.58 -43.25
C PRO A 918 -30.18 -18.41 -42.43
N GLU A 919 -29.88 -17.18 -42.00
CA GLU A 919 -28.70 -16.81 -41.22
C GLU A 919 -28.67 -17.54 -39.88
N LEU A 920 -29.79 -17.67 -39.20
CA LEU A 920 -29.91 -18.41 -37.95
C LEU A 920 -29.76 -19.93 -38.19
N LYS A 921 -30.33 -20.45 -39.27
CA LYS A 921 -30.19 -21.87 -39.63
C LYS A 921 -28.74 -22.27 -39.90
N ILE A 922 -28.04 -21.47 -40.66
CA ILE A 922 -26.63 -21.73 -41.01
C ILE A 922 -25.74 -21.71 -39.76
N LYS A 923 -25.93 -20.70 -38.86
CA LYS A 923 -25.14 -20.51 -37.68
C LYS A 923 -25.69 -21.16 -36.40
N ARG A 924 -26.72 -22.05 -36.51
CA ARG A 924 -27.48 -22.59 -35.37
C ARG A 924 -26.64 -23.19 -34.25
N GLU A 925 -25.56 -23.90 -34.60
CA GLU A 925 -24.66 -24.53 -33.60
C GLU A 925 -23.99 -23.45 -32.71
N ARG A 926 -23.43 -22.41 -33.35
CA ARG A 926 -22.77 -21.31 -32.69
C ARG A 926 -23.79 -20.49 -31.88
N ILE A 927 -24.91 -20.16 -32.48
CA ILE A 927 -25.96 -19.35 -31.83
C ILE A 927 -26.52 -20.09 -30.60
N ALA A 928 -26.76 -21.39 -30.67
CA ALA A 928 -27.22 -22.15 -29.51
C ALA A 928 -26.21 -22.16 -28.35
N VAL A 929 -24.91 -22.15 -28.67
CA VAL A 929 -23.87 -22.02 -27.67
C VAL A 929 -23.90 -20.63 -27.03
N GLU A 930 -24.00 -19.55 -27.83
CA GLU A 930 -24.03 -18.15 -27.30
C GLU A 930 -25.31 -17.91 -26.50
N ILE A 931 -26.45 -18.47 -26.88
CA ILE A 931 -27.69 -18.42 -26.07
C ILE A 931 -27.48 -19.08 -24.72
N MET A 932 -26.90 -20.28 -24.67
CA MET A 932 -26.65 -20.98 -23.42
C MET A 932 -25.66 -20.27 -22.53
N LYS A 933 -24.65 -19.60 -23.10
CA LYS A 933 -23.66 -18.82 -22.41
C LYS A 933 -24.29 -17.58 -21.79
N LEU A 934 -25.05 -16.81 -22.57
CA LEU A 934 -25.78 -15.65 -22.08
C LEU A 934 -26.80 -16.03 -20.99
N ALA A 935 -27.52 -17.13 -21.17
CA ALA A 935 -28.46 -17.65 -20.17
C ALA A 935 -27.75 -18.02 -18.84
N LYS A 936 -26.51 -18.54 -18.90
CA LYS A 936 -25.74 -18.85 -17.71
C LYS A 936 -25.31 -17.56 -16.96
N ASN A 937 -24.91 -16.53 -17.69
CA ASN A 937 -24.49 -15.24 -17.11
C ASN A 937 -25.68 -14.49 -16.50
N ARG A 938 -26.89 -14.71 -17.00
CA ARG A 938 -28.15 -14.08 -16.53
C ARG A 938 -29.07 -15.01 -15.75
N HIS A 939 -28.52 -16.05 -15.17
CA HIS A 939 -29.28 -17.08 -14.44
C HIS A 939 -30.30 -16.49 -13.44
N ASP A 940 -29.83 -15.56 -12.58
CA ASP A 940 -30.65 -14.99 -11.51
C ASP A 940 -31.79 -14.08 -12.04
N GLU A 941 -31.57 -13.44 -13.17
CA GLU A 941 -32.57 -12.58 -13.82
C GLU A 941 -33.64 -13.43 -14.53
N LEU A 942 -33.22 -14.47 -15.26
CA LEU A 942 -34.14 -15.39 -15.91
C LEU A 942 -35.09 -16.08 -14.91
N LEU A 943 -34.61 -16.39 -13.71
CA LEU A 943 -35.44 -16.98 -12.64
C LEU A 943 -36.39 -15.99 -12.01
N LYS A 944 -36.04 -14.70 -11.88
CA LYS A 944 -36.93 -13.65 -11.36
C LYS A 944 -38.09 -13.39 -12.30
N GLY A 945 -37.87 -13.34 -13.61
CA GLY A 945 -38.93 -13.20 -14.62
C GLY A 945 -39.96 -14.35 -14.62
N SER A 946 -39.58 -15.55 -14.17
CA SER A 946 -40.51 -16.68 -14.03
C SER A 946 -41.44 -16.59 -12.82
N SER A 947 -41.12 -15.78 -11.80
CA SER A 947 -41.94 -15.60 -10.59
C SER A 947 -43.02 -14.49 -10.74
N GLU A 948 -42.72 -13.46 -11.52
CA GLU A 948 -43.67 -12.38 -11.79
C GLU A 948 -44.82 -12.75 -12.78
N GLY A 949 -44.57 -13.73 -13.66
CA GLY A 949 -45.56 -14.24 -14.61
C GLY A 949 -46.60 -15.22 -14.02
N LYS A 950 -46.50 -15.63 -12.75
CA LYS A 950 -47.44 -16.51 -12.06
C LYS A 950 -48.40 -15.84 -11.11
N GLU A 951 -48.30 -14.54 -10.92
CA GLU A 951 -49.21 -13.75 -10.09
C GLU A 951 -50.10 -12.76 -10.89
N SER A 952 -50.12 -12.84 -12.22
CA SER A 952 -51.03 -12.04 -13.06
C SER A 952 -52.19 -12.89 -13.65
#